data_58b2a4016884789c3f18dfc4e80df79d
#
_entry.id   58b2a4016884789c3f18dfc4e80df79d
#
_cell.length_a   1.000
_cell.length_b   1.000
_cell.length_c   1.000
_cell.angle_alpha   90.00
_cell.angle_beta   90.00
_cell.angle_gamma   90.00
#
_symmetry.space_group_name_H-M   'P 1'
#
loop_
_entity.id
_entity.type
_entity.pdbx_description
1 polymer ?
#
loop_
_entity_poly.entity_id
_entity_poly.type
_entity_poly.pdbx_seq_one_letter_code
_entity_poly.pdbx_strand_id
1 'polypeptide(L)'
;MTKLEILSIAVLTGAIAAALPASAAQTSSVDGWYAPDQATRGKGSYNANCAVCHGSSLQGGAGPALSGASFAAKWRDRPLRDLYTVAHDQMPLTAPGKLPPTTSFDILAYLLSFNGFQASTKAVSASDLDRALTPPQTGKNIAAAVARAPAPPNVAVSQPTTRIVSQAELDSADDDATNWLTYNKGYKGFRFSKLDQINVNNAPQLRAVCVMQLGEVGTFQTGPVIYDGTMYVTTSHGVYALDAASCERRWEYHYSPWAPEVQVNNKGVAIAEGRVIRGTTDGSLLALDAATGKVLWLRKIMDVTKGEFAVAAPLIRNGIVYIGKAGADWGIQGEMMAFRGADGTKVWGTLLLPRKGDPAYATWKNPASIATGGGSTWSSFSLDTEAKLLLVPVGNAAPDYNADPRPGANLYTNSLVALDSETGAIKWWHQLRGANDKDLDTTVVAAFDTPGGLHLAAAAGKDGVLHVVDRTNGALRFKVPVTNQKNLDEPLTAAGVAYCPGGAILNNGPAYSPATNLVYINSQDWCNVGFKRPAKYIAGIQYDGGTGRRDPLDESFGWTTAIDATSGDIKWRYRSPQGIPMLGAVTPTAGNVVFTGDTAGYFLVFNATSGDVLYRFNTGGVLGGGVATYSVKGRQFVAVMSGNTSFHPYKAAGAATVLIFGL
;
A
#
# COMPACT_ATOMS: atom_id res chain seq x y z
N MET A 1 74.90 33.14 -13.77
CA MET A 1 75.70 32.63 -14.91
C MET A 1 74.82 31.67 -15.66
N THR A 2 74.42 31.77 -16.86
CA THR A 2 74.57 32.52 -18.10
C THR A 2 73.26 32.39 -18.84
N LYS A 3 72.68 33.41 -19.24
CA LYS A 3 72.27 34.01 -20.50
C LYS A 3 72.39 33.10 -21.75
N LEU A 4 71.39 33.06 -22.57
CA LEU A 4 71.32 33.40 -24.04
C LEU A 4 69.95 32.98 -24.55
N GLU A 5 69.17 33.79 -25.07
CA GLU A 5 69.01 34.68 -26.24
C GLU A 5 68.10 34.06 -27.31
N ILE A 6 67.12 34.78 -27.60
CA ILE A 6 66.13 34.98 -28.65
C ILE A 6 66.63 34.64 -30.06
N LEU A 7 65.75 33.99 -30.85
CA LEU A 7 65.70 34.31 -32.31
C LEU A 7 64.28 34.24 -32.83
N SER A 8 63.74 35.40 -33.19
CA SER A 8 62.51 35.56 -33.96
C SER A 8 62.73 35.31 -35.45
N ILE A 9 61.91 34.50 -36.08
CA ILE A 9 61.77 34.48 -37.57
C ILE A 9 60.30 34.72 -37.89
N ALA A 10 60.02 35.89 -38.45
CA ALA A 10 58.79 36.24 -39.13
C ALA A 10 58.79 35.65 -40.57
N VAL A 11 57.75 34.88 -40.87
CA VAL A 11 57.43 34.51 -42.27
C VAL A 11 56.02 35.03 -42.54
N LEU A 12 56.02 36.01 -43.46
CA LEU A 12 54.80 36.49 -44.13
C LEU A 12 54.39 35.44 -45.17
N THR A 13 53.13 34.95 -45.09
CA THR A 13 52.52 34.33 -46.25
C THR A 13 51.09 34.80 -46.38
N GLY A 14 50.73 35.23 -47.54
CA GLY A 14 49.52 35.93 -47.90
C GLY A 14 48.26 35.04 -47.84
N ALA A 15 47.18 35.69 -47.45
CA ALA A 15 45.87 35.11 -47.42
C ALA A 15 45.25 35.11 -48.84
N ILE A 16 44.92 33.93 -49.32
CA ILE A 16 43.98 33.75 -50.44
C ILE A 16 42.64 33.34 -49.74
N ALA A 17 41.71 34.26 -49.76
CA ALA A 17 40.34 34.00 -49.31
C ALA A 17 39.58 33.24 -50.40
N ALA A 18 39.44 31.95 -50.26
CA ALA A 18 38.48 31.16 -51.04
C ALA A 18 37.16 31.19 -50.31
N ALA A 19 36.16 31.90 -50.84
CA ALA A 19 34.80 31.88 -50.40
C ALA A 19 34.19 30.50 -50.65
N LEU A 20 33.99 29.71 -49.59
CA LEU A 20 33.15 28.53 -49.65
C LEU A 20 31.68 28.97 -49.60
N PRO A 21 30.80 28.38 -50.44
CA PRO A 21 29.38 28.70 -50.35
C PRO A 21 28.84 28.26 -48.98
N ALA A 22 28.13 29.14 -48.31
CA ALA A 22 27.36 28.83 -47.10
C ALA A 22 26.35 27.72 -47.45
N SER A 23 26.66 26.51 -47.01
CA SER A 23 25.68 25.42 -46.98
C SER A 23 24.58 25.85 -46.02
N ALA A 24 23.43 26.20 -46.59
CA ALA A 24 22.22 26.39 -45.82
C ALA A 24 21.98 25.06 -45.07
N ALA A 25 22.20 25.06 -43.75
CA ALA A 25 21.75 24.02 -42.89
C ALA A 25 20.24 23.95 -43.08
N GLN A 26 19.76 22.92 -43.75
CA GLN A 26 18.37 22.54 -43.72
C GLN A 26 18.07 22.21 -42.25
N THR A 27 17.55 23.18 -41.51
CA THR A 27 16.82 22.91 -40.28
C THR A 27 15.58 22.11 -40.67
N SER A 28 15.69 20.77 -40.59
CA SER A 28 14.51 19.95 -40.52
C SER A 28 13.72 20.48 -39.34
N SER A 29 12.55 21.06 -39.63
CA SER A 29 11.58 21.46 -38.61
C SER A 29 11.15 20.19 -37.89
N VAL A 30 11.87 19.83 -36.83
CA VAL A 30 11.35 18.86 -35.91
C VAL A 30 10.15 19.55 -35.26
N ASP A 31 8.94 19.11 -35.60
CA ASP A 31 7.70 19.60 -34.99
C ASP A 31 7.81 19.40 -33.49
N GLY A 32 8.14 20.46 -32.76
CA GLY A 32 8.18 20.43 -31.30
C GLY A 32 6.78 20.12 -30.73
N TRP A 33 6.67 20.09 -29.45
CA TRP A 33 5.49 19.59 -28.77
C TRP A 33 4.59 20.70 -28.19
N TYR A 34 5.15 21.82 -27.72
CA TYR A 34 4.44 22.84 -26.96
C TYR A 34 5.07 24.22 -27.18
N ALA A 35 4.27 25.27 -27.00
CA ALA A 35 4.78 26.64 -26.96
C ALA A 35 5.35 26.97 -25.54
N PRO A 36 6.48 27.70 -25.43
CA PRO A 36 7.12 28.02 -24.15
C PRO A 36 6.23 28.79 -23.18
N ASP A 37 5.42 29.71 -23.68
CA ASP A 37 4.46 30.47 -22.87
C ASP A 37 3.34 29.55 -22.35
N GLN A 38 2.92 28.56 -23.11
CA GLN A 38 1.96 27.54 -22.66
C GLN A 38 2.55 26.72 -21.50
N ALA A 39 3.80 26.26 -21.59
CA ALA A 39 4.45 25.54 -20.51
C ALA A 39 4.61 26.41 -19.24
N THR A 40 4.85 27.72 -19.41
CA THR A 40 4.94 28.67 -18.30
C THR A 40 3.59 28.81 -17.57
N ARG A 41 2.49 28.95 -18.29
CA ARG A 41 1.13 28.94 -17.67
C ARG A 41 0.85 27.60 -17.02
N GLY A 42 1.24 26.51 -17.68
CA GLY A 42 1.10 25.16 -17.19
C GLY A 42 1.80 24.90 -15.85
N LYS A 43 2.99 25.50 -15.66
CA LYS A 43 3.70 25.44 -14.37
C LYS A 43 2.88 26.06 -13.25
N GLY A 44 2.26 27.23 -13.49
CA GLY A 44 1.38 27.87 -12.51
C GLY A 44 0.17 27.00 -12.16
N SER A 45 -0.50 26.46 -13.18
CA SER A 45 -1.65 25.58 -13.02
C SER A 45 -1.29 24.26 -12.34
N TYR A 46 -0.13 23.68 -12.65
CA TYR A 46 0.40 22.49 -12.00
C TYR A 46 0.65 22.73 -10.51
N ASN A 47 1.31 23.83 -10.16
CA ASN A 47 1.58 24.16 -8.76
C ASN A 47 0.31 24.32 -7.94
N ALA A 48 -0.74 24.89 -8.53
CA ALA A 48 -2.02 25.10 -7.85
C ALA A 48 -2.84 23.80 -7.70
N ASN A 49 -2.73 22.84 -8.60
CA ASN A 49 -3.66 21.71 -8.68
C ASN A 49 -2.99 20.32 -8.50
N CYS A 50 -1.69 20.19 -8.71
CA CYS A 50 -1.01 18.90 -8.83
C CYS A 50 0.16 18.74 -7.86
N ALA A 51 0.90 19.84 -7.56
CA ALA A 51 2.16 19.78 -6.83
C ALA A 51 2.01 19.26 -5.40
N VAL A 52 0.85 19.45 -4.76
CA VAL A 52 0.57 18.94 -3.42
C VAL A 52 0.73 17.41 -3.32
N CYS A 53 0.42 16.68 -4.41
CA CYS A 53 0.57 15.23 -4.46
C CYS A 53 1.81 14.80 -5.24
N HIS A 54 2.11 15.44 -6.36
CA HIS A 54 3.16 14.99 -7.28
C HIS A 54 4.51 15.72 -7.07
N GLY A 55 4.60 16.59 -6.05
CA GLY A 55 5.80 17.36 -5.74
C GLY A 55 5.98 18.58 -6.65
N SER A 56 6.56 19.68 -6.12
CA SER A 56 6.79 20.93 -6.87
C SER A 56 7.78 20.80 -8.04
N SER A 57 8.62 19.77 -8.02
CA SER A 57 9.60 19.41 -9.07
C SER A 57 9.21 18.11 -9.78
N LEU A 58 7.95 17.73 -9.77
CA LEU A 58 7.43 16.51 -10.41
C LEU A 58 8.08 15.21 -9.88
N GLN A 59 8.75 15.26 -8.74
CA GLN A 59 9.51 14.15 -8.15
C GLN A 59 8.64 13.06 -7.53
N GLY A 60 7.34 13.31 -7.39
CA GLY A 60 6.42 12.44 -6.66
C GLY A 60 6.31 12.84 -5.19
N GLY A 61 5.44 12.13 -4.49
CA GLY A 61 5.12 12.33 -3.08
C GLY A 61 3.94 11.44 -2.71
N ALA A 62 2.80 12.04 -2.39
CA ALA A 62 1.54 11.30 -2.26
C ALA A 62 1.05 10.70 -3.59
N GLY A 63 1.39 11.35 -4.71
CA GLY A 63 1.19 10.84 -6.06
C GLY A 63 2.51 10.38 -6.71
N PRO A 64 2.47 9.61 -7.80
CA PRO A 64 3.66 9.14 -8.49
C PRO A 64 4.49 10.30 -9.06
N ALA A 65 5.78 10.06 -9.30
CA ALA A 65 6.64 10.99 -10.01
C ALA A 65 6.13 11.22 -11.45
N LEU A 66 6.08 12.47 -11.85
CA LEU A 66 5.69 12.91 -13.21
C LEU A 66 6.88 13.36 -14.03
N SER A 67 8.09 12.95 -13.68
CA SER A 67 9.33 13.28 -14.37
C SER A 67 10.31 12.11 -14.40
N GLY A 68 11.32 12.22 -15.28
CA GLY A 68 12.45 11.32 -15.36
C GLY A 68 12.09 9.90 -15.83
N ALA A 69 12.78 8.90 -15.27
CA ALA A 69 12.64 7.49 -15.68
C ALA A 69 11.21 6.96 -15.47
N SER A 70 10.54 7.33 -14.38
CA SER A 70 9.17 6.93 -14.08
C SER A 70 8.16 7.45 -15.11
N PHE A 71 8.29 8.73 -15.49
CA PHE A 71 7.46 9.32 -16.54
C PHE A 71 7.73 8.64 -17.90
N ALA A 72 9.00 8.49 -18.27
CA ALA A 72 9.38 7.86 -19.52
C ALA A 72 8.91 6.40 -19.59
N ALA A 73 9.07 5.62 -18.54
CA ALA A 73 8.62 4.23 -18.49
C ALA A 73 7.11 4.08 -18.66
N LYS A 74 6.34 5.01 -18.09
CA LYS A 74 4.88 4.96 -18.14
C LYS A 74 4.31 5.43 -19.47
N TRP A 75 4.91 6.46 -20.09
CA TRP A 75 4.31 7.19 -21.20
C TRP A 75 4.99 7.01 -22.56
N ARG A 76 6.19 6.37 -22.63
CA ARG A 76 6.91 6.14 -23.88
C ARG A 76 6.05 5.39 -24.90
N ASP A 77 6.08 5.88 -26.14
CA ASP A 77 5.41 5.33 -27.31
C ASP A 77 3.88 5.23 -27.19
N ARG A 78 3.31 5.84 -26.14
CA ARG A 78 1.86 5.99 -25.96
C ARG A 78 1.37 7.27 -26.64
N PRO A 79 0.12 7.29 -27.12
CA PRO A 79 -0.46 8.54 -27.62
C PRO A 79 -0.60 9.57 -26.49
N LEU A 80 -0.37 10.84 -26.78
CA LEU A 80 -0.56 11.95 -25.83
C LEU A 80 -1.98 11.94 -25.22
N ARG A 81 -2.94 11.39 -25.93
CA ARG A 81 -4.33 11.19 -25.46
C ARG A 81 -4.39 10.45 -24.13
N ASP A 82 -3.56 9.45 -23.93
CA ASP A 82 -3.55 8.66 -22.68
C ASP A 82 -3.13 9.54 -21.49
N LEU A 83 -2.08 10.35 -21.67
CA LEU A 83 -1.65 11.31 -20.65
C LEU A 83 -2.69 12.41 -20.43
N TYR A 84 -3.32 12.90 -21.51
CA TYR A 84 -4.41 13.88 -21.40
C TYR A 84 -5.59 13.34 -20.62
N THR A 85 -6.04 12.12 -20.92
CA THR A 85 -7.15 11.46 -20.22
C THR A 85 -6.89 11.38 -18.71
N VAL A 86 -5.69 11.00 -18.32
CA VAL A 86 -5.32 10.97 -16.90
C VAL A 86 -5.31 12.39 -16.31
N ALA A 87 -4.64 13.33 -16.96
CA ALA A 87 -4.48 14.70 -16.42
C ALA A 87 -5.78 15.51 -16.39
N HIS A 88 -6.71 15.27 -17.33
CA HIS A 88 -7.97 15.98 -17.45
C HIS A 88 -9.13 15.26 -16.75
N ASP A 89 -9.33 13.94 -17.06
CA ASP A 89 -10.54 13.24 -16.65
C ASP A 89 -10.44 12.64 -15.25
N GLN A 90 -9.20 12.31 -14.80
CA GLN A 90 -8.96 11.63 -13.54
C GLN A 90 -8.29 12.54 -12.49
N MET A 91 -7.66 13.64 -12.90
CA MET A 91 -6.94 14.55 -12.01
C MET A 91 -7.51 16.00 -12.07
N PRO A 92 -7.28 16.82 -11.02
CA PRO A 92 -6.78 16.41 -9.69
C PRO A 92 -7.81 15.53 -8.98
N LEU A 93 -7.38 14.63 -8.12
CA LEU A 93 -8.28 13.70 -7.39
C LEU A 93 -9.35 14.41 -6.58
N THR A 94 -9.08 15.64 -6.13
CA THR A 94 -10.04 16.50 -5.42
C THR A 94 -11.15 17.05 -6.30
N ALA A 95 -10.94 17.11 -7.62
CA ALA A 95 -11.90 17.65 -8.58
C ALA A 95 -11.68 17.08 -10.01
N PRO A 96 -11.84 15.76 -10.23
CA PRO A 96 -11.61 15.11 -11.51
C PRO A 96 -12.49 15.65 -12.61
N GLY A 97 -11.94 15.90 -13.80
CA GLY A 97 -12.66 16.42 -14.96
C GLY A 97 -13.20 17.86 -14.79
N LYS A 98 -12.76 18.61 -13.77
CA LYS A 98 -13.20 19.98 -13.51
C LYS A 98 -12.27 21.05 -14.06
N LEU A 99 -11.02 20.68 -14.40
CA LEU A 99 -10.12 21.63 -15.04
C LEU A 99 -10.62 21.94 -16.46
N PRO A 100 -10.61 23.21 -16.87
CA PRO A 100 -10.87 23.55 -18.26
C PRO A 100 -9.93 22.82 -19.21
N PRO A 101 -10.35 22.36 -20.39
CA PRO A 101 -9.48 21.70 -21.35
C PRO A 101 -8.21 22.49 -21.67
N THR A 102 -8.30 23.81 -21.79
CA THR A 102 -7.16 24.71 -21.99
C THR A 102 -6.13 24.61 -20.86
N THR A 103 -6.59 24.60 -19.61
CA THR A 103 -5.72 24.43 -18.42
C THR A 103 -5.04 23.07 -18.43
N SER A 104 -5.74 22.01 -18.82
CA SER A 104 -5.16 20.68 -18.93
C SER A 104 -4.09 20.61 -20.02
N PHE A 105 -4.30 21.23 -21.18
CA PHE A 105 -3.26 21.35 -22.22
C PHE A 105 -2.06 22.18 -21.76
N ASP A 106 -2.28 23.25 -20.99
CA ASP A 106 -1.19 24.04 -20.39
C ASP A 106 -0.36 23.17 -19.41
N ILE A 107 -1.02 22.39 -18.55
CA ILE A 107 -0.34 21.44 -17.66
C ILE A 107 0.45 20.40 -18.47
N LEU A 108 -0.15 19.83 -19.53
CA LEU A 108 0.59 18.90 -20.41
C LEU A 108 1.83 19.54 -21.02
N ALA A 109 1.74 20.78 -21.48
CA ALA A 109 2.89 21.53 -22.00
C ALA A 109 4.01 21.62 -20.96
N TYR A 110 3.65 21.89 -19.70
CA TYR A 110 4.63 21.91 -18.60
C TYR A 110 5.24 20.53 -18.34
N LEU A 111 4.44 19.46 -18.28
CA LEU A 111 4.93 18.09 -18.10
C LEU A 111 5.90 17.70 -19.24
N LEU A 112 5.54 17.99 -20.48
CA LEU A 112 6.38 17.73 -21.64
C LEU A 112 7.69 18.52 -21.56
N SER A 113 7.62 19.82 -21.21
CA SER A 113 8.83 20.67 -21.11
C SER A 113 9.78 20.16 -20.03
N PHE A 114 9.25 19.77 -18.86
CA PHE A 114 10.04 19.28 -17.75
C PHE A 114 10.72 17.94 -18.06
N ASN A 115 10.09 17.12 -18.91
CA ASN A 115 10.62 15.82 -19.36
C ASN A 115 11.45 15.94 -20.64
N GLY A 116 11.89 17.15 -21.02
CA GLY A 116 12.87 17.40 -22.07
C GLY A 116 12.32 17.30 -23.51
N PHE A 117 11.01 17.29 -23.70
CA PHE A 117 10.43 17.38 -25.05
C PHE A 117 10.74 18.75 -25.65
N GLN A 118 10.91 18.81 -26.98
CA GLN A 118 11.27 20.05 -27.65
C GLN A 118 10.10 21.04 -27.72
N ALA A 119 10.40 22.31 -27.47
CA ALA A 119 9.45 23.40 -27.66
C ALA A 119 9.19 23.62 -29.15
N SER A 120 8.04 24.19 -29.49
CA SER A 120 7.66 24.67 -30.81
C SER A 120 7.02 26.05 -30.70
N THR A 121 6.74 26.65 -31.85
CA THR A 121 5.93 27.90 -31.89
C THR A 121 4.43 27.61 -31.72
N LYS A 122 4.01 26.34 -31.85
CA LYS A 122 2.62 25.92 -31.79
C LYS A 122 2.30 25.36 -30.40
N ALA A 123 1.20 25.77 -29.83
CA ALA A 123 0.70 25.21 -28.57
C ALA A 123 0.22 23.76 -28.76
N VAL A 124 0.47 22.90 -27.78
CA VAL A 124 -0.14 21.56 -27.73
C VAL A 124 -1.66 21.69 -27.56
N SER A 125 -2.39 20.89 -28.32
CA SER A 125 -3.84 20.98 -28.41
C SER A 125 -4.48 19.63 -28.71
N ALA A 126 -5.79 19.60 -28.90
CA ALA A 126 -6.54 18.38 -29.22
C ALA A 126 -6.04 17.70 -30.52
N SER A 127 -5.47 18.44 -31.48
CA SER A 127 -4.92 17.87 -32.71
C SER A 127 -3.65 17.02 -32.49
N ASP A 128 -2.99 17.16 -31.32
CA ASP A 128 -1.76 16.45 -31.00
C ASP A 128 -2.02 15.16 -30.18
N LEU A 129 -3.25 14.91 -29.81
CA LEU A 129 -3.59 13.81 -28.88
C LEU A 129 -3.22 12.42 -29.39
N ASP A 130 -3.15 12.21 -30.69
CA ASP A 130 -2.79 10.91 -31.28
C ASP A 130 -1.29 10.77 -31.56
N ARG A 131 -0.48 11.81 -31.30
CA ARG A 131 0.98 11.75 -31.41
C ARG A 131 1.55 10.84 -30.31
N ALA A 132 2.45 9.92 -30.72
CA ALA A 132 3.12 9.05 -29.76
C ALA A 132 4.19 9.83 -28.98
N LEU A 133 4.18 9.70 -27.66
CA LEU A 133 5.16 10.31 -26.75
C LEU A 133 6.49 9.57 -26.85
N THR A 134 7.40 10.07 -27.69
CA THR A 134 8.78 9.59 -27.76
C THR A 134 9.67 10.57 -27.01
N PRO A 135 10.02 10.32 -25.74
CA PRO A 135 10.86 11.22 -24.97
C PRO A 135 12.22 11.41 -25.66
N PRO A 136 12.75 12.64 -25.71
CA PRO A 136 14.06 12.89 -26.32
C PRO A 136 15.15 12.11 -25.58
N GLN A 137 16.13 11.61 -26.35
CA GLN A 137 17.29 10.93 -25.79
C GLN A 137 18.23 11.97 -25.16
N THR A 138 17.93 12.41 -23.95
CA THR A 138 18.84 13.25 -23.18
C THR A 138 19.80 12.36 -22.41
N GLY A 139 21.01 12.19 -22.92
CA GLY A 139 22.10 11.44 -22.31
C GLY A 139 22.12 9.96 -22.67
N LYS A 140 23.30 9.46 -23.02
CA LYS A 140 23.56 8.10 -23.54
C LYS A 140 23.12 6.94 -22.65
N ASN A 141 22.53 7.19 -21.46
CA ASN A 141 22.18 6.17 -20.45
C ASN A 141 20.68 5.99 -20.20
N ILE A 142 19.77 6.83 -20.71
CA ILE A 142 18.33 6.70 -20.42
C ILE A 142 17.60 5.81 -21.43
N ALA A 143 18.05 5.77 -22.69
CA ALA A 143 17.43 4.96 -23.73
C ALA A 143 17.58 3.44 -23.48
N ALA A 144 18.65 3.02 -22.83
CA ALA A 144 18.86 1.62 -22.46
C ALA A 144 18.02 1.19 -21.23
N ALA A 145 17.63 2.14 -20.38
CA ALA A 145 16.88 1.85 -19.13
C ALA A 145 15.38 1.61 -19.32
N VAL A 146 14.80 2.00 -20.46
CA VAL A 146 13.34 1.97 -20.66
C VAL A 146 12.90 0.94 -21.71
N ALA A 147 13.80 0.40 -22.50
CA ALA A 147 13.47 -0.64 -23.49
C ALA A 147 13.17 -2.02 -22.87
N ARG A 148 13.52 -2.22 -21.63
CA ARG A 148 13.15 -3.34 -20.75
C ARG A 148 13.21 -2.78 -19.34
N ALA A 149 12.21 -3.06 -18.48
CA ALA A 149 12.48 -2.93 -17.05
C ALA A 149 13.79 -3.66 -16.78
N PRO A 150 14.83 -3.01 -16.20
CA PRO A 150 16.11 -3.67 -16.02
C PRO A 150 15.85 -5.00 -15.32
N ALA A 151 16.58 -6.04 -15.67
CA ALA A 151 16.52 -7.27 -14.91
C ALA A 151 16.87 -6.91 -13.43
N PRO A 152 16.16 -7.45 -12.44
CA PRO A 152 16.55 -7.25 -11.06
C PRO A 152 18.02 -7.62 -10.90
N PRO A 153 18.77 -6.93 -10.03
CA PRO A 153 20.16 -7.25 -9.81
C PRO A 153 20.29 -8.75 -9.52
N ASN A 154 21.20 -9.41 -10.22
CA ASN A 154 21.43 -10.85 -10.05
C ASN A 154 22.13 -11.07 -8.70
N VAL A 155 21.34 -11.24 -7.65
CA VAL A 155 21.83 -11.54 -6.30
C VAL A 155 21.89 -13.07 -6.17
N ALA A 156 23.10 -13.61 -6.02
CA ALA A 156 23.31 -15.03 -5.73
C ALA A 156 22.65 -15.39 -4.39
N VAL A 157 22.07 -16.59 -4.30
CA VAL A 157 21.49 -17.07 -3.04
C VAL A 157 22.62 -17.33 -2.04
N SER A 158 22.52 -16.73 -0.86
CA SER A 158 23.40 -17.01 0.28
C SER A 158 22.59 -17.50 1.48
N GLN A 159 23.28 -18.12 2.45
CA GLN A 159 22.66 -18.65 3.66
C GLN A 159 22.72 -17.61 4.79
N PRO A 160 21.75 -17.60 5.72
CA PRO A 160 21.80 -16.72 6.89
C PRO A 160 22.94 -17.12 7.83
N THR A 161 23.47 -16.12 8.54
CA THR A 161 24.57 -16.31 9.52
C THR A 161 24.10 -17.00 10.80
N THR A 162 22.81 -16.87 11.14
CA THR A 162 22.16 -17.48 12.31
C THR A 162 20.81 -18.05 11.92
N ARG A 163 20.32 -19.05 12.66
CA ARG A 163 18.99 -19.64 12.48
C ARG A 163 18.04 -19.16 13.58
N ILE A 164 17.84 -17.87 13.67
CA ILE A 164 16.86 -17.30 14.59
C ILE A 164 15.43 -17.54 14.10
N VAL A 165 14.49 -17.62 15.02
CA VAL A 165 13.06 -17.92 14.81
C VAL A 165 12.85 -19.27 14.13
N SER A 166 12.67 -20.29 14.95
CA SER A 166 12.30 -21.63 14.51
C SER A 166 10.82 -21.72 14.13
N GLN A 167 10.45 -22.77 13.39
CA GLN A 167 9.05 -23.03 13.07
C GLN A 167 8.21 -23.30 14.34
N ALA A 168 8.77 -23.96 15.35
CA ALA A 168 8.07 -24.21 16.61
C ALA A 168 7.70 -22.93 17.36
N GLU A 169 8.58 -21.92 17.34
CA GLU A 169 8.28 -20.59 17.91
C GLU A 169 7.19 -19.88 17.11
N LEU A 170 7.20 -19.97 15.79
CA LEU A 170 6.14 -19.42 14.93
C LEU A 170 4.79 -20.10 15.16
N ASP A 171 4.77 -21.44 15.31
CA ASP A 171 3.55 -22.20 15.56
C ASP A 171 2.94 -21.88 16.93
N SER A 172 3.76 -21.48 17.92
CA SER A 172 3.33 -21.05 19.27
C SER A 172 3.17 -19.54 19.41
N ALA A 173 3.32 -18.75 18.36
CA ALA A 173 3.35 -17.29 18.42
C ALA A 173 2.09 -16.65 19.03
N ASP A 174 0.91 -17.24 18.82
CA ASP A 174 -0.34 -16.74 19.39
C ASP A 174 -0.34 -16.82 20.92
N ASP A 175 0.39 -17.80 21.49
CA ASP A 175 0.54 -18.05 22.93
C ASP A 175 1.79 -17.41 23.56
N ASP A 176 2.72 -16.94 22.75
CA ASP A 176 3.98 -16.33 23.21
C ASP A 176 3.71 -14.97 23.87
N ALA A 177 4.09 -14.84 25.15
CA ALA A 177 3.99 -13.59 25.89
C ALA A 177 5.20 -12.66 25.68
N THR A 178 6.27 -13.12 25.04
CA THR A 178 7.53 -12.38 24.95
C THR A 178 7.68 -11.66 23.60
N ASN A 179 7.35 -12.35 22.51
CA ASN A 179 7.61 -11.89 21.15
C ASN A 179 6.34 -11.46 20.42
N TRP A 180 6.53 -10.84 19.24
CA TRP A 180 5.50 -10.47 18.28
C TRP A 180 5.95 -10.87 16.88
N LEU A 181 5.67 -12.14 16.47
CA LEU A 181 6.41 -12.83 15.40
C LEU A 181 5.87 -12.62 13.98
N THR A 182 4.66 -12.06 13.82
CA THR A 182 4.10 -11.69 12.52
C THR A 182 3.50 -10.29 12.56
N TYR A 183 3.06 -9.77 11.42
CA TYR A 183 2.36 -8.48 11.35
C TYR A 183 1.22 -8.37 12.37
N ASN A 184 0.48 -9.45 12.60
CA ASN A 184 -0.66 -9.52 13.51
C ASN A 184 -0.40 -10.42 14.74
N LYS A 185 0.83 -10.52 15.23
CA LYS A 185 1.34 -11.31 16.34
C LYS A 185 1.64 -12.77 16.01
N GLY A 186 0.68 -13.55 15.57
CA GLY A 186 0.79 -14.95 15.21
C GLY A 186 0.01 -15.29 13.95
N TYR A 187 -0.10 -16.56 13.63
CA TYR A 187 -0.70 -17.03 12.39
C TYR A 187 -2.20 -16.74 12.27
N LYS A 188 -2.97 -16.90 13.36
CA LYS A 188 -4.41 -16.62 13.37
C LYS A 188 -4.70 -15.13 13.25
N GLY A 189 -3.76 -14.26 13.61
CA GLY A 189 -3.84 -12.82 13.37
C GLY A 189 -4.79 -12.05 14.27
N PHE A 190 -5.21 -12.61 15.40
CA PHE A 190 -6.19 -11.97 16.31
C PHE A 190 -5.56 -10.99 17.32
N ARG A 191 -4.23 -10.77 17.27
CA ARG A 191 -3.50 -9.68 17.93
C ARG A 191 -3.59 -9.63 19.46
N PHE A 192 -4.06 -10.64 20.14
CA PHE A 192 -4.10 -10.69 21.58
C PHE A 192 -2.74 -10.99 22.19
N SER A 193 -2.39 -10.31 23.29
CA SER A 193 -1.18 -10.61 24.07
C SER A 193 -1.53 -11.10 25.47
N LYS A 194 -0.86 -12.16 25.91
CA LYS A 194 -1.01 -12.69 27.30
C LYS A 194 -0.30 -11.82 28.35
N LEU A 195 0.38 -10.75 27.96
CA LEU A 195 1.02 -9.80 28.87
C LEU A 195 -0.02 -9.02 29.68
N ASP A 196 0.23 -8.83 30.97
CA ASP A 196 -0.64 -8.18 31.94
C ASP A 196 0.04 -7.16 32.86
N GLN A 197 1.37 -6.98 32.74
CA GLN A 197 2.10 -6.00 33.54
C GLN A 197 1.54 -4.59 33.35
N ILE A 198 1.22 -4.21 32.09
CA ILE A 198 0.46 -3.00 31.80
C ILE A 198 -1.02 -3.37 31.84
N ASN A 199 -1.75 -2.77 32.76
CA ASN A 199 -3.14 -3.10 33.05
C ASN A 199 -3.98 -1.85 33.38
N VAL A 200 -5.26 -2.03 33.66
CA VAL A 200 -6.19 -0.93 33.90
C VAL A 200 -5.77 0.01 35.04
N ASN A 201 -5.01 -0.46 36.03
CA ASN A 201 -4.64 0.34 37.20
C ASN A 201 -3.38 1.21 36.93
N ASN A 202 -2.48 0.78 36.06
CA ASN A 202 -1.20 1.44 35.84
C ASN A 202 -1.01 2.00 34.41
N ALA A 203 -1.92 1.71 33.48
CA ALA A 203 -1.88 2.29 32.14
C ALA A 203 -1.73 3.84 32.13
N PRO A 204 -2.33 4.62 33.05
CA PRO A 204 -2.10 6.08 33.14
C PRO A 204 -0.65 6.47 33.43
N GLN A 205 0.19 5.54 33.88
CA GLN A 205 1.60 5.79 34.24
C GLN A 205 2.57 5.53 33.09
N LEU A 206 2.08 5.08 31.92
CA LEU A 206 2.90 4.83 30.72
C LEU A 206 3.73 6.05 30.34
N ARG A 207 4.98 5.80 29.92
CA ARG A 207 5.92 6.81 29.44
C ARG A 207 6.52 6.36 28.10
N ALA A 208 6.81 7.31 27.24
CA ALA A 208 7.66 7.04 26.10
C ALA A 208 9.08 6.75 26.61
N VAL A 209 9.58 5.55 26.36
CA VAL A 209 10.92 5.11 26.74
C VAL A 209 11.95 5.58 25.73
N CYS A 210 11.59 5.47 24.44
CA CYS A 210 12.40 5.97 23.35
C CYS A 210 11.55 6.35 22.13
N VAL A 211 12.12 7.24 21.30
CA VAL A 211 11.55 7.72 20.04
C VAL A 211 12.64 7.68 18.98
N MET A 212 12.39 7.02 17.87
CA MET A 212 13.32 6.88 16.75
C MET A 212 12.67 7.29 15.44
N GLN A 213 13.17 8.36 14.82
CA GLN A 213 12.82 8.73 13.45
C GLN A 213 13.67 7.93 12.46
N LEU A 214 13.02 7.32 11.47
CA LEU A 214 13.67 6.45 10.48
C LEU A 214 14.22 7.22 9.26
N GLY A 215 14.06 8.55 9.23
CA GLY A 215 14.60 9.40 8.17
C GLY A 215 13.84 9.39 6.85
N GLU A 216 12.75 8.63 6.72
CA GLU A 216 11.91 8.63 5.52
C GLU A 216 10.61 9.41 5.74
N VAL A 217 10.23 10.19 4.73
CA VAL A 217 8.94 10.86 4.65
C VAL A 217 8.12 10.17 3.58
N GLY A 218 7.00 9.56 3.95
CA GLY A 218 6.16 8.80 3.05
C GLY A 218 5.10 8.02 3.82
N THR A 219 4.43 7.11 3.13
CA THR A 219 3.43 6.23 3.75
C THR A 219 4.10 5.26 4.73
N PHE A 220 3.65 5.26 5.99
CA PHE A 220 4.19 4.44 7.07
C PHE A 220 3.08 3.59 7.70
N GLN A 221 2.92 2.36 7.20
CA GLN A 221 1.88 1.41 7.59
C GLN A 221 2.44 0.11 8.17
N THR A 222 3.72 0.10 8.52
CA THR A 222 4.40 -1.09 9.01
C THR A 222 3.79 -1.62 10.30
N GLY A 223 3.67 -2.95 10.41
CA GLY A 223 3.51 -3.65 11.68
C GLY A 223 4.88 -4.13 12.14
N PRO A 224 5.32 -3.77 13.35
CA PRO A 224 6.60 -4.23 13.85
C PRO A 224 6.56 -5.73 14.11
N VAL A 225 7.67 -6.42 13.82
CA VAL A 225 7.91 -7.81 14.20
C VAL A 225 9.01 -7.82 15.24
N ILE A 226 8.77 -8.46 16.38
CA ILE A 226 9.72 -8.45 17.50
C ILE A 226 10.09 -9.89 17.86
N TYR A 227 11.40 -10.15 17.91
CA TYR A 227 11.96 -11.42 18.33
C TYR A 227 13.23 -11.21 19.15
N ASP A 228 13.28 -11.81 20.33
CA ASP A 228 14.43 -11.80 21.25
C ASP A 228 15.05 -10.40 21.42
N GLY A 229 14.20 -9.42 21.73
CA GLY A 229 14.61 -8.03 21.93
C GLY A 229 15.09 -7.29 20.68
N THR A 230 14.91 -7.86 19.48
CA THR A 230 15.10 -7.16 18.19
C THR A 230 13.76 -6.85 17.56
N MET A 231 13.56 -5.60 17.19
CA MET A 231 12.37 -5.12 16.47
C MET A 231 12.72 -4.88 15.00
N TYR A 232 11.99 -5.51 14.09
CA TYR A 232 12.09 -5.30 12.65
C TYR A 232 10.93 -4.43 12.17
N VAL A 233 11.25 -3.31 11.55
CA VAL A 233 10.28 -2.37 10.97
C VAL A 233 10.66 -2.01 9.55
N THR A 234 9.67 -1.63 8.73
CA THR A 234 9.91 -1.23 7.35
C THR A 234 9.39 0.17 7.09
N THR A 235 10.07 0.88 6.20
CA THR A 235 9.52 1.99 5.44
C THR A 235 9.24 1.53 4.01
N SER A 236 8.89 2.44 3.12
CA SER A 236 8.70 2.09 1.71
C SER A 236 9.94 1.42 1.13
N HIS A 237 11.14 1.95 1.41
CA HIS A 237 12.41 1.48 0.88
C HIS A 237 13.37 0.91 1.94
N GLY A 238 13.13 1.17 3.21
CA GLY A 238 13.99 0.73 4.31
C GLY A 238 13.53 -0.54 5.00
N VAL A 239 14.49 -1.27 5.56
CA VAL A 239 14.30 -2.29 6.60
C VAL A 239 15.25 -1.97 7.74
N TYR A 240 14.74 -1.92 8.94
CA TYR A 240 15.49 -1.54 10.13
C TYR A 240 15.35 -2.63 11.18
N ALA A 241 16.47 -2.99 11.81
CA ALA A 241 16.49 -3.77 13.04
C ALA A 241 16.91 -2.85 14.19
N LEU A 242 16.03 -2.73 15.16
CA LEU A 242 16.20 -1.88 16.34
C LEU A 242 16.27 -2.72 17.60
N ASP A 243 16.96 -2.25 18.61
CA ASP A 243 16.80 -2.76 19.96
C ASP A 243 15.38 -2.43 20.45
N ALA A 244 14.64 -3.46 20.85
CA ALA A 244 13.23 -3.34 21.19
C ALA A 244 12.97 -2.70 22.58
N ALA A 245 14.01 -2.33 23.34
CA ALA A 245 13.88 -1.63 24.63
C ALA A 245 14.43 -0.18 24.57
N SER A 246 15.44 0.09 23.71
CA SER A 246 16.12 1.38 23.64
C SER A 246 15.92 2.13 22.32
N CYS A 247 15.30 1.53 21.31
CA CYS A 247 15.24 1.99 19.92
C CYS A 247 16.61 2.11 19.23
N GLU A 248 17.70 1.67 19.84
CA GLU A 248 19.02 1.74 19.23
C GLU A 248 19.06 0.91 17.95
N ARG A 249 19.58 1.50 16.87
CA ARG A 249 19.64 0.84 15.57
C ARG A 249 20.77 -0.21 15.57
N ARG A 250 20.40 -1.48 15.36
CA ARG A 250 21.34 -2.59 15.21
C ARG A 250 21.89 -2.66 13.80
N TRP A 251 21.01 -2.56 12.79
CA TRP A 251 21.34 -2.44 11.38
C TRP A 251 20.19 -1.81 10.59
N GLU A 252 20.50 -1.34 9.38
CA GLU A 252 19.53 -0.88 8.40
C GLU A 252 19.92 -1.35 7.00
N TYR A 253 18.92 -1.52 6.15
CA TYR A 253 19.08 -1.79 4.73
C TYR A 253 18.16 -0.88 3.94
N HIS A 254 18.74 -0.15 2.99
CA HIS A 254 17.99 0.70 2.05
C HIS A 254 17.95 0.04 0.68
N TYR A 255 16.74 -0.19 0.22
CA TYR A 255 16.44 -0.75 -1.08
C TYR A 255 16.35 0.36 -2.11
N SER A 256 17.03 0.18 -3.25
CA SER A 256 16.91 1.06 -4.41
C SER A 256 16.05 0.36 -5.46
N PRO A 257 14.87 0.90 -5.80
CA PRO A 257 14.01 0.30 -6.82
C PRO A 257 14.75 0.17 -8.15
N TRP A 258 14.67 -1.02 -8.77
CA TRP A 258 15.25 -1.30 -10.08
C TRP A 258 14.26 -1.04 -11.24
N ALA A 259 13.00 -0.81 -10.92
CA ALA A 259 11.91 -0.52 -11.85
C ALA A 259 11.02 0.60 -11.30
N PRO A 260 10.20 1.26 -12.13
CA PRO A 260 9.20 2.23 -11.69
C PRO A 260 8.24 1.60 -10.67
N GLU A 261 7.93 2.36 -9.63
CA GLU A 261 7.04 1.92 -8.57
C GLU A 261 5.59 2.28 -8.89
N VAL A 262 4.67 1.36 -8.62
CA VAL A 262 3.23 1.59 -8.81
C VAL A 262 2.66 2.33 -7.61
N GLN A 263 2.94 1.82 -6.42
CA GLN A 263 2.54 2.42 -5.15
C GLN A 263 3.65 2.25 -4.11
N VAL A 264 4.02 3.36 -3.49
CA VAL A 264 5.16 3.43 -2.57
C VAL A 264 4.68 3.20 -1.14
N ASN A 265 4.51 1.92 -0.77
CA ASN A 265 4.03 1.49 0.53
C ASN A 265 4.56 0.10 0.91
N ASN A 266 4.74 -0.16 2.21
CA ASN A 266 5.08 -1.47 2.73
C ASN A 266 4.50 -1.67 4.14
N LYS A 267 3.96 -2.87 4.42
CA LYS A 267 3.29 -3.17 5.69
C LYS A 267 4.13 -3.97 6.67
N GLY A 268 5.30 -4.46 6.28
CA GLY A 268 6.17 -5.18 7.21
C GLY A 268 6.89 -6.37 6.59
N VAL A 269 7.45 -7.19 7.46
CA VAL A 269 8.26 -8.35 7.14
C VAL A 269 7.66 -9.64 7.69
N ALA A 270 8.12 -10.79 7.14
CA ALA A 270 8.09 -12.08 7.81
C ALA A 270 9.51 -12.43 8.28
N ILE A 271 9.61 -13.12 9.43
CA ILE A 271 10.88 -13.61 9.94
C ILE A 271 10.82 -15.14 10.15
N ALA A 272 11.81 -15.87 9.69
CA ALA A 272 11.99 -17.28 9.95
C ALA A 272 13.41 -17.74 9.63
N GLU A 273 13.93 -18.70 10.38
CA GLU A 273 15.18 -19.41 10.08
C GLU A 273 16.36 -18.47 9.74
N GLY A 274 16.46 -17.33 10.42
CA GLY A 274 17.51 -16.34 10.20
C GLY A 274 17.27 -15.39 9.04
N ARG A 275 16.08 -15.36 8.44
CA ARG A 275 15.72 -14.50 7.34
C ARG A 275 14.70 -13.44 7.74
N VAL A 276 14.85 -12.26 7.18
CA VAL A 276 13.84 -11.19 7.15
C VAL A 276 13.39 -11.05 5.71
N ILE A 277 12.11 -11.32 5.44
CA ILE A 277 11.58 -11.36 4.06
C ILE A 277 10.48 -10.31 3.90
N ARG A 278 10.54 -9.51 2.81
CA ARG A 278 9.52 -8.51 2.45
C ARG A 278 9.24 -8.49 0.96
N GLY A 279 8.05 -8.04 0.58
CA GLY A 279 7.77 -7.54 -0.75
C GLY A 279 8.42 -6.17 -0.97
N THR A 280 8.75 -5.84 -2.22
CA THR A 280 9.28 -4.52 -2.60
C THR A 280 8.32 -3.77 -3.51
N THR A 281 8.43 -2.45 -3.52
CA THR A 281 7.55 -1.55 -4.28
C THR A 281 7.67 -1.70 -5.79
N ASP A 282 8.77 -2.30 -6.26
CA ASP A 282 9.03 -2.64 -7.68
C ASP A 282 8.72 -4.11 -8.05
N GLY A 283 7.92 -4.79 -7.20
CA GLY A 283 7.40 -6.12 -7.49
C GLY A 283 8.38 -7.27 -7.30
N SER A 284 9.34 -7.12 -6.37
CA SER A 284 10.24 -8.21 -5.98
C SER A 284 9.91 -8.76 -4.60
N LEU A 285 10.44 -9.95 -4.31
CA LEU A 285 10.55 -10.53 -2.98
C LEU A 285 12.03 -10.48 -2.57
N LEU A 286 12.31 -9.86 -1.43
CA LEU A 286 13.65 -9.63 -0.90
C LEU A 286 13.83 -10.40 0.41
N ALA A 287 14.94 -11.12 0.55
CA ALA A 287 15.36 -11.74 1.81
C ALA A 287 16.68 -11.14 2.27
N LEU A 288 16.71 -10.76 3.55
CA LEU A 288 17.88 -10.26 4.27
C LEU A 288 18.26 -11.24 5.37
N ASP A 289 19.53 -11.27 5.71
CA ASP A 289 20.04 -11.93 6.91
C ASP A 289 19.53 -11.17 8.15
N ALA A 290 18.85 -11.86 9.04
CA ALA A 290 18.19 -11.23 10.18
C ALA A 290 19.16 -10.63 11.21
N ALA A 291 20.39 -11.14 11.29
CA ALA A 291 21.41 -10.65 12.22
C ALA A 291 22.17 -9.44 11.66
N THR A 292 22.34 -9.34 10.34
CA THR A 292 23.27 -8.38 9.71
C THR A 292 22.63 -7.41 8.70
N GLY A 293 21.40 -7.69 8.25
CA GLY A 293 20.73 -6.92 7.18
C GLY A 293 21.31 -7.15 5.77
N LYS A 294 22.26 -8.07 5.59
CA LYS A 294 22.84 -8.38 4.27
C LYS A 294 21.82 -9.08 3.38
N VAL A 295 21.81 -8.75 2.09
CA VAL A 295 20.93 -9.40 1.11
C VAL A 295 21.34 -10.87 0.95
N LEU A 296 20.37 -11.76 1.17
CA LEU A 296 20.52 -13.20 0.93
C LEU A 296 20.07 -13.57 -0.48
N TRP A 297 18.97 -13.00 -0.94
CA TRP A 297 18.46 -13.13 -2.32
C TRP A 297 17.41 -12.07 -2.63
N LEU A 298 17.19 -11.81 -3.94
CA LEU A 298 16.16 -10.95 -4.50
C LEU A 298 15.54 -11.66 -5.70
N ARG A 299 14.20 -11.67 -5.81
CA ARG A 299 13.47 -12.31 -6.92
C ARG A 299 12.35 -11.41 -7.40
N LYS A 300 12.32 -11.12 -8.69
CA LYS A 300 11.15 -10.50 -9.34
C LYS A 300 9.99 -11.48 -9.30
N ILE A 301 8.85 -11.06 -8.75
CA ILE A 301 7.66 -11.89 -8.60
C ILE A 301 6.41 -11.27 -9.25
N MET A 302 6.46 -9.99 -9.64
CA MET A 302 5.34 -9.23 -10.19
C MET A 302 5.78 -8.35 -11.37
N ASP A 303 4.85 -7.99 -12.23
CA ASP A 303 5.07 -7.11 -13.39
C ASP A 303 4.51 -5.72 -13.11
N VAL A 304 5.35 -4.84 -12.56
CA VAL A 304 4.96 -3.46 -12.22
C VAL A 304 4.55 -2.64 -13.45
N THR A 305 4.97 -3.03 -14.66
CA THR A 305 4.55 -2.33 -15.88
C THR A 305 3.07 -2.53 -16.20
N LYS A 306 2.45 -3.55 -15.59
CA LYS A 306 1.01 -3.80 -15.65
C LYS A 306 0.22 -3.23 -14.48
N GLY A 307 0.90 -2.69 -13.48
CA GLY A 307 0.28 -2.22 -12.25
C GLY A 307 0.26 -3.25 -11.13
N GLU A 308 1.06 -4.33 -11.21
CA GLU A 308 1.22 -5.32 -10.15
C GLU A 308 2.27 -4.87 -9.14
N PHE A 309 2.01 -5.01 -7.84
CA PHE A 309 2.98 -4.66 -6.78
C PHE A 309 2.72 -5.45 -5.49
N ALA A 310 3.69 -5.41 -4.55
CA ALA A 310 3.63 -6.09 -3.27
C ALA A 310 3.61 -5.09 -2.11
N VAL A 311 2.55 -5.10 -1.31
CA VAL A 311 2.34 -4.19 -0.16
C VAL A 311 2.22 -4.96 1.15
N ALA A 312 1.50 -6.09 1.13
CA ALA A 312 1.21 -6.88 2.31
C ALA A 312 2.49 -7.40 2.99
N ALA A 313 2.48 -7.43 4.31
CA ALA A 313 3.49 -8.19 5.03
C ALA A 313 3.32 -9.69 4.72
N PRO A 314 4.39 -10.40 4.30
CA PRO A 314 4.27 -11.83 4.04
C PRO A 314 3.99 -12.62 5.33
N LEU A 315 3.45 -13.84 5.21
CA LEU A 315 3.55 -14.87 6.24
C LEU A 315 4.55 -15.94 5.79
N ILE A 316 5.19 -16.59 6.75
CA ILE A 316 6.08 -17.71 6.47
C ILE A 316 5.75 -18.88 7.41
N ARG A 317 5.64 -20.11 6.85
CA ARG A 317 5.43 -21.35 7.59
C ARG A 317 6.12 -22.51 6.88
N ASN A 318 6.84 -23.35 7.63
CA ASN A 318 7.59 -24.50 7.10
C ASN A 318 8.47 -24.11 5.90
N GLY A 319 9.14 -22.96 5.98
CA GLY A 319 9.98 -22.44 4.91
C GLY A 319 9.21 -21.94 3.67
N ILE A 320 7.87 -21.89 3.70
CA ILE A 320 7.03 -21.37 2.62
C ILE A 320 6.57 -19.96 2.96
N VAL A 321 6.84 -19.01 2.07
CA VAL A 321 6.45 -17.58 2.15
C VAL A 321 5.18 -17.37 1.34
N TYR A 322 4.14 -16.85 1.98
CA TYR A 322 2.89 -16.47 1.36
C TYR A 322 2.85 -14.97 1.16
N ILE A 323 2.52 -14.52 -0.04
CA ILE A 323 2.38 -13.09 -0.38
C ILE A 323 1.33 -12.90 -1.46
N GLY A 324 0.55 -11.83 -1.35
CA GLY A 324 -0.49 -11.47 -2.29
C GLY A 324 -0.05 -10.44 -3.32
N LYS A 325 -0.70 -10.47 -4.49
CA LYS A 325 -0.56 -9.48 -5.55
C LYS A 325 -1.56 -8.36 -5.34
N ALA A 326 -1.07 -7.13 -5.19
CA ALA A 326 -1.86 -5.89 -5.17
C ALA A 326 -1.99 -5.30 -6.57
N GLY A 327 -2.94 -4.36 -6.77
CA GLY A 327 -3.11 -3.62 -8.01
C GLY A 327 -4.47 -3.80 -8.70
N ALA A 328 -5.55 -4.16 -7.97
CA ALA A 328 -6.90 -4.28 -8.56
C ALA A 328 -7.27 -3.07 -9.39
N ASP A 329 -7.05 -1.86 -8.85
CA ASP A 329 -7.34 -0.57 -9.48
C ASP A 329 -6.61 -0.34 -10.82
N TRP A 330 -5.60 -1.16 -11.15
CA TRP A 330 -4.92 -1.17 -12.46
C TRP A 330 -5.48 -2.22 -13.40
N GLY A 331 -6.56 -2.92 -13.01
CA GLY A 331 -7.18 -3.97 -13.83
C GLY A 331 -6.26 -5.20 -14.01
N ILE A 332 -5.48 -5.54 -12.97
CA ILE A 332 -4.71 -6.80 -12.95
C ILE A 332 -5.60 -7.96 -12.51
N GLN A 333 -5.13 -9.17 -12.66
CA GLN A 333 -5.72 -10.34 -12.02
C GLN A 333 -5.03 -10.59 -10.67
N GLY A 334 -5.78 -10.45 -9.57
CA GLY A 334 -5.29 -10.74 -8.22
C GLY A 334 -4.85 -12.19 -8.10
N GLU A 335 -3.77 -12.41 -7.35
CA GLU A 335 -3.17 -13.74 -7.15
C GLU A 335 -2.62 -13.85 -5.72
N MET A 336 -2.88 -14.97 -5.07
CA MET A 336 -2.16 -15.37 -3.87
C MET A 336 -1.08 -16.35 -4.26
N MET A 337 0.15 -16.13 -3.76
CA MET A 337 1.34 -16.86 -4.19
C MET A 337 2.11 -17.42 -3.00
N ALA A 338 2.76 -18.56 -3.22
CA ALA A 338 3.68 -19.19 -2.29
C ALA A 338 5.06 -19.38 -2.89
N PHE A 339 6.10 -19.09 -2.10
CA PHE A 339 7.51 -19.18 -2.50
C PHE A 339 8.33 -19.90 -1.45
N ARG A 340 9.43 -20.54 -1.84
CA ARG A 340 10.41 -21.06 -0.88
C ARG A 340 11.17 -19.91 -0.23
N GLY A 341 11.18 -19.84 1.08
CA GLY A 341 11.93 -18.85 1.84
C GLY A 341 13.45 -18.95 1.67
N ALA A 342 13.94 -20.14 1.32
CA ALA A 342 15.36 -20.37 1.12
C ALA A 342 15.95 -19.65 -0.09
N ASP A 343 15.20 -19.53 -1.18
CA ASP A 343 15.74 -19.05 -2.47
C ASP A 343 14.75 -18.20 -3.30
N GLY A 344 13.49 -18.03 -2.82
CA GLY A 344 12.44 -17.30 -3.53
C GLY A 344 11.84 -18.04 -4.73
N THR A 345 12.05 -19.37 -4.85
CA THR A 345 11.44 -20.18 -5.92
C THR A 345 9.92 -20.28 -5.70
N LYS A 346 9.12 -19.99 -6.75
CA LYS A 346 7.65 -20.12 -6.68
C LYS A 346 7.22 -21.57 -6.50
N VAL A 347 6.33 -21.81 -5.55
CA VAL A 347 5.77 -23.14 -5.26
C VAL A 347 4.40 -23.27 -5.91
N TRP A 348 3.52 -22.33 -5.65
CA TRP A 348 2.20 -22.26 -6.30
C TRP A 348 1.73 -20.81 -6.45
N GLY A 349 0.71 -20.60 -7.27
CA GLY A 349 0.00 -19.33 -7.40
C GLY A 349 -1.44 -19.56 -7.81
N THR A 350 -2.36 -18.95 -7.08
CA THR A 350 -3.80 -19.08 -7.27
C THR A 350 -4.40 -17.75 -7.64
N LEU A 351 -4.99 -17.66 -8.83
CA LEU A 351 -5.77 -16.49 -9.20
C LEU A 351 -7.01 -16.40 -8.31
N LEU A 352 -7.26 -15.20 -7.81
CA LEU A 352 -8.43 -14.87 -7.00
C LEU A 352 -9.62 -14.43 -7.86
N LEU A 353 -9.61 -14.86 -9.10
CA LEU A 353 -10.67 -14.74 -10.11
C LEU A 353 -10.93 -16.11 -10.72
N PRO A 354 -12.19 -16.43 -11.09
CA PRO A 354 -12.54 -17.76 -11.55
C PRO A 354 -11.99 -18.04 -12.94
N ARG A 355 -11.69 -19.31 -13.20
CA ARG A 355 -11.34 -19.83 -14.53
C ARG A 355 -12.57 -20.50 -15.16
N LYS A 356 -12.55 -20.65 -16.48
CA LYS A 356 -13.59 -21.45 -17.17
C LYS A 356 -13.65 -22.87 -16.59
N GLY A 357 -14.85 -23.29 -16.20
CA GLY A 357 -15.09 -24.55 -15.50
C GLY A 357 -15.26 -24.42 -13.99
N ASP A 358 -14.85 -23.27 -13.39
CA ASP A 358 -15.14 -22.95 -12.01
C ASP A 358 -16.62 -22.52 -11.86
N PRO A 359 -17.37 -23.01 -10.85
CA PRO A 359 -18.75 -22.57 -10.61
C PRO A 359 -18.91 -21.04 -10.46
N ALA A 360 -17.91 -20.36 -9.89
CA ALA A 360 -17.90 -18.92 -9.74
C ALA A 360 -17.81 -18.15 -11.08
N TYR A 361 -17.39 -18.81 -12.16
CA TYR A 361 -17.28 -18.21 -13.50
C TYR A 361 -18.62 -17.67 -14.00
N ALA A 362 -19.72 -18.33 -13.70
CA ALA A 362 -21.07 -17.92 -14.08
C ALA A 362 -21.53 -16.61 -13.42
N THR A 363 -20.84 -16.15 -12.36
CA THR A 363 -21.11 -14.88 -11.69
C THR A 363 -20.58 -13.67 -12.45
N TRP A 364 -19.72 -13.89 -13.44
CA TRP A 364 -19.22 -12.88 -14.37
C TRP A 364 -20.06 -12.95 -15.65
N LYS A 365 -21.11 -12.13 -15.72
CA LYS A 365 -22.04 -12.14 -16.87
C LYS A 365 -21.38 -11.67 -18.18
N ASN A 366 -20.25 -10.95 -18.09
CA ASN A 366 -19.34 -10.68 -19.19
C ASN A 366 -17.99 -11.35 -18.89
N PRO A 367 -17.75 -12.62 -19.33
CA PRO A 367 -16.52 -13.34 -18.99
C PRO A 367 -15.22 -12.68 -19.51
N ALA A 368 -15.31 -11.85 -20.56
CA ALA A 368 -14.13 -11.13 -21.07
C ALA A 368 -13.56 -10.15 -20.03
N SER A 369 -14.39 -9.62 -19.13
CA SER A 369 -13.95 -8.70 -18.07
C SER A 369 -13.09 -9.37 -16.98
N ILE A 370 -13.09 -10.71 -16.88
CA ILE A 370 -12.24 -11.44 -15.93
C ILE A 370 -10.73 -11.14 -16.19
N ALA A 371 -10.36 -10.92 -17.45
CA ALA A 371 -8.97 -10.64 -17.82
C ALA A 371 -8.41 -9.37 -17.15
N THR A 372 -9.27 -8.43 -16.80
CA THR A 372 -8.92 -7.17 -16.11
C THR A 372 -9.75 -6.99 -14.82
N GLY A 373 -10.13 -8.12 -14.21
CA GLY A 373 -11.20 -8.19 -13.22
C GLY A 373 -10.83 -7.74 -11.80
N GLY A 374 -9.61 -7.37 -11.49
CA GLY A 374 -9.21 -6.95 -10.15
C GLY A 374 -9.04 -8.11 -9.17
N GLY A 375 -9.68 -8.07 -8.00
CA GLY A 375 -9.61 -9.13 -7.00
C GLY A 375 -8.25 -9.29 -6.34
N SER A 376 -7.54 -8.20 -6.11
CA SER A 376 -6.20 -8.21 -5.49
C SER A 376 -6.26 -8.47 -4.00
N THR A 377 -5.11 -8.82 -3.40
CA THR A 377 -4.93 -8.89 -1.94
C THR A 377 -3.72 -8.05 -1.55
N TRP A 378 -3.98 -6.94 -0.86
CA TRP A 378 -2.98 -5.93 -0.54
C TRP A 378 -2.83 -5.70 0.98
N SER A 379 -3.59 -6.40 1.78
CA SER A 379 -3.57 -6.35 3.23
C SER A 379 -3.13 -7.68 3.84
N SER A 380 -3.12 -7.77 5.17
CA SER A 380 -2.71 -8.98 5.87
C SER A 380 -3.75 -10.10 5.75
N PHE A 381 -3.27 -11.32 5.79
CA PHE A 381 -4.04 -12.57 5.78
C PHE A 381 -3.73 -13.38 7.04
N SER A 382 -4.55 -14.39 7.33
CA SER A 382 -4.42 -15.26 8.48
C SER A 382 -4.25 -16.71 8.04
N LEU A 383 -3.61 -17.52 8.89
CA LEU A 383 -3.38 -18.93 8.63
C LEU A 383 -3.88 -19.77 9.80
N ASP A 384 -4.85 -20.65 9.53
CA ASP A 384 -5.21 -21.75 10.42
C ASP A 384 -4.26 -22.90 10.16
N THR A 385 -3.34 -23.14 11.09
CA THR A 385 -2.30 -24.15 10.93
C THR A 385 -2.81 -25.57 11.09
N GLU A 386 -3.89 -25.77 11.84
CA GLU A 386 -4.52 -27.07 12.09
C GLU A 386 -5.34 -27.51 10.89
N ALA A 387 -6.20 -26.60 10.40
CA ALA A 387 -7.02 -26.86 9.21
C ALA A 387 -6.27 -26.68 7.89
N LYS A 388 -5.01 -26.17 7.93
CA LYS A 388 -4.18 -25.81 6.77
C LYS A 388 -4.88 -24.80 5.84
N LEU A 389 -5.61 -23.87 6.40
CA LEU A 389 -6.36 -22.87 5.67
C LEU A 389 -5.67 -21.51 5.71
N LEU A 390 -5.31 -20.97 4.56
CA LEU A 390 -4.89 -19.59 4.38
C LEU A 390 -6.13 -18.75 4.08
N LEU A 391 -6.49 -17.85 5.01
CA LEU A 391 -7.65 -16.97 4.93
C LEU A 391 -7.24 -15.65 4.29
N VAL A 392 -7.71 -15.40 3.09
CA VAL A 392 -7.28 -14.30 2.23
C VAL A 392 -8.42 -13.31 2.01
N PRO A 393 -8.30 -12.05 2.48
CA PRO A 393 -9.23 -10.99 2.10
C PRO A 393 -8.95 -10.57 0.66
N VAL A 394 -9.96 -10.62 -0.19
CA VAL A 394 -9.88 -10.32 -1.62
C VAL A 394 -10.60 -9.00 -1.88
N GLY A 395 -9.90 -8.08 -2.52
CA GLY A 395 -10.41 -6.75 -2.85
C GLY A 395 -11.48 -6.74 -3.93
N ASN A 396 -11.86 -5.54 -4.32
CA ASN A 396 -12.94 -5.30 -5.27
C ASN A 396 -12.62 -5.75 -6.70
N ALA A 397 -13.70 -5.85 -7.49
CA ALA A 397 -13.59 -6.03 -8.93
C ALA A 397 -13.22 -4.72 -9.62
N ALA A 398 -12.46 -4.78 -10.71
CA ALA A 398 -12.13 -3.63 -11.55
C ALA A 398 -12.97 -3.61 -12.85
N PRO A 399 -13.33 -2.42 -13.33
CA PRO A 399 -13.08 -1.09 -12.77
C PRO A 399 -13.98 -0.80 -11.56
N ASP A 400 -13.44 -0.12 -10.54
CA ASP A 400 -14.05 0.02 -9.20
C ASP A 400 -15.38 0.76 -9.22
N TYR A 401 -15.39 1.94 -9.88
CA TYR A 401 -16.51 2.88 -9.89
C TYR A 401 -17.44 2.72 -11.11
N ASN A 402 -17.28 1.62 -11.86
CA ASN A 402 -18.13 1.32 -13.02
C ASN A 402 -18.33 -0.19 -13.19
N ALA A 403 -19.50 -0.69 -12.82
CA ALA A 403 -19.83 -2.11 -12.95
C ALA A 403 -20.35 -2.49 -14.37
N ASP A 404 -20.60 -1.55 -15.26
CA ASP A 404 -21.18 -1.84 -16.59
C ASP A 404 -20.34 -2.83 -17.42
N PRO A 405 -18.99 -2.75 -17.42
CA PRO A 405 -18.16 -3.74 -18.15
C PRO A 405 -18.16 -5.13 -17.51
N ARG A 406 -18.52 -5.26 -16.22
CA ARG A 406 -18.43 -6.48 -15.42
C ARG A 406 -19.72 -6.84 -14.69
N PRO A 407 -20.87 -6.99 -15.37
CA PRO A 407 -22.14 -7.26 -14.70
C PRO A 407 -22.10 -8.62 -13.98
N GLY A 408 -22.81 -8.72 -12.85
CA GLY A 408 -22.90 -9.92 -12.01
C GLY A 408 -22.22 -9.75 -10.65
N ALA A 409 -22.20 -10.82 -9.84
CA ALA A 409 -21.65 -10.80 -8.49
C ALA A 409 -20.11 -10.75 -8.45
N ASN A 410 -19.43 -11.08 -9.55
CA ASN A 410 -17.98 -11.03 -9.73
C ASN A 410 -17.17 -11.81 -8.67
N LEU A 411 -17.57 -13.06 -8.35
CA LEU A 411 -16.77 -13.91 -7.45
C LEU A 411 -15.37 -14.16 -8.05
N TYR A 412 -14.30 -14.17 -7.26
CA TYR A 412 -14.21 -14.12 -5.80
C TYR A 412 -13.87 -12.72 -5.24
N THR A 413 -14.16 -11.65 -5.97
CA THR A 413 -13.91 -10.28 -5.46
C THR A 413 -14.80 -9.97 -4.25
N ASN A 414 -14.37 -9.01 -3.43
CA ASN A 414 -15.05 -8.59 -2.18
C ASN A 414 -15.39 -9.76 -1.24
N SER A 415 -14.47 -10.72 -1.14
CA SER A 415 -14.70 -11.96 -0.41
C SER A 415 -13.59 -12.25 0.59
N LEU A 416 -13.92 -13.01 1.61
CA LEU A 416 -12.95 -13.81 2.33
C LEU A 416 -12.84 -15.16 1.61
N VAL A 417 -11.64 -15.50 1.14
CA VAL A 417 -11.36 -16.76 0.43
C VAL A 417 -10.43 -17.62 1.26
N ALA A 418 -10.80 -18.87 1.50
CA ALA A 418 -9.93 -19.83 2.17
C ALA A 418 -9.24 -20.72 1.13
N LEU A 419 -7.91 -20.72 1.18
CA LEU A 419 -7.06 -21.55 0.33
C LEU A 419 -6.44 -22.67 1.17
N ASP A 420 -6.28 -23.83 0.58
CA ASP A 420 -5.36 -24.84 1.10
C ASP A 420 -3.93 -24.27 1.09
N SER A 421 -3.29 -24.17 2.24
CA SER A 421 -1.99 -23.51 2.36
C SER A 421 -0.84 -24.28 1.67
N GLU A 422 -0.99 -25.58 1.44
CA GLU A 422 0.03 -26.41 0.80
C GLU A 422 -0.06 -26.40 -0.73
N THR A 423 -1.32 -26.36 -1.27
CA THR A 423 -1.58 -26.49 -2.70
C THR A 423 -2.08 -25.22 -3.37
N GLY A 424 -2.56 -24.24 -2.59
CA GLY A 424 -3.23 -23.05 -3.08
C GLY A 424 -4.68 -23.27 -3.54
N ALA A 425 -5.22 -24.48 -3.43
CA ALA A 425 -6.60 -24.77 -3.89
C ALA A 425 -7.64 -24.01 -3.06
N ILE A 426 -8.63 -23.39 -3.73
CA ILE A 426 -9.76 -22.75 -3.05
C ILE A 426 -10.62 -23.83 -2.38
N LYS A 427 -10.83 -23.69 -1.06
CA LYS A 427 -11.66 -24.61 -0.26
C LYS A 427 -13.09 -24.09 -0.08
N TRP A 428 -13.20 -22.82 0.27
CA TRP A 428 -14.46 -22.11 0.42
C TRP A 428 -14.27 -20.61 0.29
N TRP A 429 -15.37 -19.87 0.15
CA TRP A 429 -15.38 -18.42 0.17
C TRP A 429 -16.66 -17.88 0.83
N HIS A 430 -16.58 -16.68 1.34
CA HIS A 430 -17.70 -15.90 1.80
C HIS A 430 -17.61 -14.49 1.18
N GLN A 431 -18.56 -14.15 0.31
CA GLN A 431 -18.59 -12.81 -0.30
C GLN A 431 -19.22 -11.83 0.68
N LEU A 432 -18.45 -10.84 1.13
CA LEU A 432 -18.94 -9.83 2.06
C LEU A 432 -19.92 -8.90 1.34
N ARG A 433 -19.57 -8.54 0.11
CA ARG A 433 -20.40 -7.68 -0.72
C ARG A 433 -20.34 -8.12 -2.18
N GLY A 434 -21.50 -8.51 -2.75
CA GLY A 434 -21.65 -8.82 -4.18
C GLY A 434 -21.82 -7.54 -5.01
N ALA A 435 -21.90 -7.70 -6.31
CA ALA A 435 -22.16 -6.72 -7.37
C ALA A 435 -22.21 -5.25 -6.90
N ASN A 436 -21.08 -4.58 -6.86
CA ASN A 436 -21.00 -3.18 -6.47
C ASN A 436 -20.15 -2.39 -7.48
N ASP A 437 -20.29 -1.08 -7.46
CA ASP A 437 -19.57 -0.13 -8.30
C ASP A 437 -18.88 0.94 -7.45
N LYS A 438 -18.38 0.54 -6.28
CA LYS A 438 -17.65 1.40 -5.36
C LYS A 438 -16.37 0.68 -4.93
N ASP A 439 -15.36 1.44 -4.55
CA ASP A 439 -14.12 0.90 -3.99
C ASP A 439 -14.35 0.39 -2.55
N LEU A 440 -14.92 -0.81 -2.45
CA LEU A 440 -15.34 -1.44 -1.18
C LEU A 440 -14.60 -2.76 -0.90
N ASP A 441 -13.28 -2.76 -1.02
CA ASP A 441 -12.42 -3.92 -0.75
C ASP A 441 -12.78 -4.64 0.55
N THR A 442 -12.72 -5.97 0.53
CA THR A 442 -12.47 -6.76 1.74
C THR A 442 -10.99 -6.62 2.07
N THR A 443 -10.68 -6.15 3.28
CA THR A 443 -9.31 -5.71 3.58
C THR A 443 -8.62 -6.52 4.67
N VAL A 444 -9.35 -7.07 5.63
CA VAL A 444 -8.74 -7.63 6.85
C VAL A 444 -9.44 -8.88 7.33
N VAL A 445 -8.68 -9.76 7.99
CA VAL A 445 -9.19 -10.98 8.62
C VAL A 445 -8.41 -11.31 9.90
N ALA A 446 -9.12 -11.87 10.90
CA ALA A 446 -8.54 -12.53 12.05
C ALA A 446 -9.29 -13.85 12.32
N ALA A 447 -8.54 -14.92 12.59
CA ALA A 447 -9.08 -16.22 12.97
C ALA A 447 -8.93 -16.41 14.50
N PHE A 448 -9.92 -17.03 15.14
CA PHE A 448 -9.87 -17.28 16.58
C PHE A 448 -10.81 -18.41 16.99
N ASP A 449 -10.60 -18.89 18.21
CA ASP A 449 -11.46 -19.88 18.84
C ASP A 449 -12.10 -19.27 20.07
N THR A 450 -13.42 -19.42 20.21
CA THR A 450 -14.13 -18.93 21.40
C THR A 450 -14.01 -19.91 22.56
N PRO A 451 -14.19 -19.47 23.81
CA PRO A 451 -14.24 -20.38 24.96
C PRO A 451 -15.31 -21.48 24.84
N GLY A 452 -16.37 -21.25 24.06
CA GLY A 452 -17.40 -22.23 23.73
C GLY A 452 -17.06 -23.20 22.60
N GLY A 453 -15.82 -23.20 22.09
CA GLY A 453 -15.35 -24.13 21.06
C GLY A 453 -15.78 -23.78 19.64
N LEU A 454 -16.24 -22.55 19.37
CA LEU A 454 -16.53 -22.12 17.99
C LEU A 454 -15.23 -21.72 17.28
N HIS A 455 -15.03 -22.22 16.08
CA HIS A 455 -13.92 -21.88 15.19
C HIS A 455 -14.36 -20.76 14.25
N LEU A 456 -13.95 -19.52 14.50
CA LEU A 456 -14.45 -18.34 13.82
C LEU A 456 -13.37 -17.61 13.03
N ALA A 457 -13.80 -16.90 11.98
CA ALA A 457 -13.01 -15.87 11.33
C ALA A 457 -13.84 -14.59 11.22
N ALA A 458 -13.26 -13.48 11.66
CA ALA A 458 -13.83 -12.14 11.52
C ALA A 458 -13.17 -11.44 10.34
N ALA A 459 -13.95 -11.06 9.33
CA ALA A 459 -13.50 -10.34 8.15
C ALA A 459 -14.25 -9.02 8.01
N ALA A 460 -13.58 -7.98 7.53
CA ALA A 460 -14.18 -6.68 7.31
C ALA A 460 -13.51 -5.94 6.16
N GLY A 461 -14.12 -4.86 5.71
CA GLY A 461 -13.61 -4.09 4.60
C GLY A 461 -14.04 -2.62 4.59
N LYS A 462 -13.85 -2.01 3.45
CA LYS A 462 -14.15 -0.59 3.23
C LYS A 462 -15.64 -0.26 3.35
N ASP A 463 -16.51 -1.27 3.27
CA ASP A 463 -17.95 -1.10 3.47
C ASP A 463 -18.37 -0.88 4.93
N GLY A 464 -17.47 -1.07 5.89
CA GLY A 464 -17.74 -0.82 7.30
C GLY A 464 -18.64 -1.86 7.97
N VAL A 465 -18.66 -3.09 7.47
CA VAL A 465 -19.40 -4.20 8.07
C VAL A 465 -18.41 -5.29 8.51
N LEU A 466 -18.49 -5.69 9.78
CA LEU A 466 -17.78 -6.86 10.27
C LEU A 466 -18.63 -8.10 9.99
N HIS A 467 -18.08 -9.07 9.26
CA HIS A 467 -18.65 -10.39 9.05
C HIS A 467 -17.91 -11.41 9.90
N VAL A 468 -18.63 -12.20 10.68
CA VAL A 468 -18.07 -13.33 11.41
C VAL A 468 -18.63 -14.61 10.81
N VAL A 469 -17.71 -15.47 10.37
CA VAL A 469 -18.03 -16.73 9.69
C VAL A 469 -17.45 -17.91 10.46
N ASP A 470 -18.04 -19.06 10.28
CA ASP A 470 -17.44 -20.33 10.64
C ASP A 470 -16.22 -20.57 9.75
N ARG A 471 -15.01 -20.62 10.33
CA ARG A 471 -13.79 -20.69 9.51
C ARG A 471 -13.53 -22.06 8.86
N THR A 472 -14.32 -23.06 9.24
CA THR A 472 -14.20 -24.40 8.63
C THR A 472 -14.85 -24.49 7.26
N ASN A 473 -15.88 -23.67 7.00
CA ASN A 473 -16.71 -23.78 5.80
C ASN A 473 -17.18 -22.44 5.21
N GLY A 474 -16.86 -21.29 5.85
CA GLY A 474 -17.24 -19.96 5.40
C GLY A 474 -18.70 -19.56 5.66
N ALA A 475 -19.45 -20.36 6.40
CA ALA A 475 -20.85 -20.06 6.71
C ALA A 475 -20.96 -18.82 7.63
N LEU A 476 -21.78 -17.85 7.19
CA LEU A 476 -22.02 -16.63 7.99
C LEU A 476 -22.68 -16.96 9.31
N ARG A 477 -22.11 -16.49 10.41
CA ARG A 477 -22.71 -16.53 11.75
C ARG A 477 -23.50 -15.27 12.03
N PHE A 478 -22.87 -14.12 11.86
CA PHE A 478 -23.52 -12.80 11.98
C PHE A 478 -22.71 -11.72 11.26
N LYS A 479 -23.32 -10.58 11.06
CA LYS A 479 -22.66 -9.38 10.55
C LYS A 479 -23.09 -8.15 11.35
N VAL A 480 -22.14 -7.23 11.57
CA VAL A 480 -22.35 -6.03 12.40
C VAL A 480 -21.85 -4.80 11.66
N PRO A 481 -22.71 -3.82 11.33
CA PRO A 481 -22.27 -2.52 10.86
C PRO A 481 -21.49 -1.78 11.97
N VAL A 482 -20.26 -1.36 11.66
CA VAL A 482 -19.40 -0.63 12.59
C VAL A 482 -19.25 0.85 12.21
N THR A 483 -19.93 1.28 11.15
CA THR A 483 -20.02 2.67 10.70
C THR A 483 -21.44 2.99 10.25
N ASN A 484 -21.69 4.26 9.92
CA ASN A 484 -22.91 4.68 9.25
C ASN A 484 -23.03 4.00 7.88
N GLN A 485 -24.22 3.54 7.52
CA GLN A 485 -24.51 2.84 6.27
C GLN A 485 -25.56 3.62 5.47
N LYS A 486 -25.14 4.15 4.31
CA LYS A 486 -26.05 4.95 3.45
C LYS A 486 -25.72 4.71 1.98
N ASN A 487 -26.73 4.40 1.16
CA ASN A 487 -26.67 4.30 -0.31
C ASN A 487 -25.56 3.40 -0.87
N LEU A 488 -25.08 2.41 -0.11
CA LEU A 488 -24.01 1.52 -0.57
C LEU A 488 -24.45 0.63 -1.73
N ASP A 489 -25.76 0.31 -1.82
CA ASP A 489 -26.33 -0.52 -2.90
C ASP A 489 -26.85 0.34 -4.07
N GLU A 490 -26.89 1.66 -3.94
CA GLU A 490 -27.37 2.56 -5.00
C GLU A 490 -26.31 2.66 -6.12
N PRO A 491 -26.64 2.36 -7.38
CA PRO A 491 -25.69 2.44 -8.48
C PRO A 491 -25.14 3.85 -8.69
N LEU A 492 -23.83 3.96 -8.95
CA LEU A 492 -23.21 5.23 -9.26
C LEU A 492 -23.69 5.79 -10.60
N THR A 493 -23.77 7.10 -10.67
CA THR A 493 -24.14 7.85 -11.86
C THR A 493 -23.02 8.81 -12.28
N ALA A 494 -23.13 9.36 -13.49
CA ALA A 494 -22.20 10.40 -13.93
C ALA A 494 -22.36 11.72 -13.15
N ALA A 495 -23.55 11.97 -12.58
CA ALA A 495 -23.83 13.14 -11.74
C ALA A 495 -23.28 12.98 -10.31
N GLY A 496 -23.02 11.76 -9.89
CA GLY A 496 -22.56 11.40 -8.56
C GLY A 496 -23.67 10.85 -7.67
N VAL A 497 -23.29 9.98 -6.72
CA VAL A 497 -24.13 9.43 -5.66
C VAL A 497 -23.39 9.55 -4.34
N ALA A 498 -24.02 10.18 -3.35
CA ALA A 498 -23.48 10.27 -2.00
C ALA A 498 -23.73 8.96 -1.25
N TYR A 499 -22.69 8.39 -0.65
CA TYR A 499 -22.79 7.14 0.12
C TYR A 499 -21.86 7.13 1.34
N CYS A 500 -22.18 6.34 2.33
CA CYS A 500 -21.38 6.13 3.54
C CYS A 500 -21.29 4.63 3.88
N PRO A 501 -20.10 4.18 4.33
CA PRO A 501 -18.84 4.89 4.38
C PRO A 501 -18.13 4.92 3.02
N GLY A 502 -17.18 5.83 2.84
CA GLY A 502 -16.28 5.90 1.69
C GLY A 502 -14.94 5.18 1.92
N GLY A 503 -14.93 4.08 2.66
CA GLY A 503 -13.73 3.31 3.00
C GLY A 503 -13.50 3.26 4.50
N ALA A 504 -14.21 2.37 5.20
CA ALA A 504 -14.24 2.33 6.67
C ALA A 504 -13.03 1.65 7.29
N ILE A 505 -12.64 0.48 6.79
CA ILE A 505 -11.57 -0.34 7.37
C ILE A 505 -10.53 -0.58 6.29
N LEU A 506 -9.29 -0.21 6.56
CA LEU A 506 -8.22 -0.20 5.55
C LEU A 506 -7.07 -1.17 5.88
N ASN A 507 -6.24 -0.84 6.86
CA ASN A 507 -4.93 -1.48 7.01
C ASN A 507 -4.88 -2.51 8.12
N ASN A 508 -5.61 -2.26 9.21
CA ASN A 508 -5.52 -3.03 10.43
C ASN A 508 -6.83 -3.77 10.68
N GLY A 509 -6.71 -5.03 11.02
CA GLY A 509 -7.82 -5.94 11.18
C GLY A 509 -8.49 -5.90 12.53
N PRO A 510 -9.56 -6.68 12.67
CA PRO A 510 -10.14 -6.96 13.95
C PRO A 510 -9.13 -7.68 14.84
N ALA A 511 -9.24 -7.45 16.14
CA ALA A 511 -8.52 -8.18 17.16
C ALA A 511 -9.52 -8.90 18.05
N TYR A 512 -9.16 -10.07 18.56
CA TYR A 512 -10.03 -10.83 19.45
C TYR A 512 -9.33 -11.08 20.79
N SER A 513 -10.04 -10.91 21.89
CA SER A 513 -9.56 -11.26 23.22
C SER A 513 -10.32 -12.47 23.78
N PRO A 514 -9.64 -13.59 24.03
CA PRO A 514 -10.26 -14.73 24.71
C PRO A 514 -10.63 -14.43 26.18
N ALA A 515 -9.97 -13.44 26.80
CA ALA A 515 -10.23 -13.05 28.18
C ALA A 515 -11.59 -12.34 28.34
N THR A 516 -12.02 -11.57 27.35
CA THR A 516 -13.30 -10.84 27.36
C THR A 516 -14.34 -11.44 26.42
N ASN A 517 -13.95 -12.36 25.55
CA ASN A 517 -14.74 -12.87 24.41
C ASN A 517 -15.22 -11.76 23.47
N LEU A 518 -14.43 -10.70 23.29
CA LEU A 518 -14.79 -9.55 22.46
C LEU A 518 -13.88 -9.45 21.23
N VAL A 519 -14.48 -9.07 20.11
CA VAL A 519 -13.79 -8.61 18.88
C VAL A 519 -13.74 -7.09 18.95
N TYR A 520 -12.53 -6.53 18.79
CA TYR A 520 -12.30 -5.08 18.76
C TYR A 520 -11.91 -4.67 17.35
N ILE A 521 -12.48 -3.57 16.86
CA ILE A 521 -12.19 -3.05 15.54
C ILE A 521 -12.25 -1.54 15.49
N ASN A 522 -11.28 -0.93 14.81
CA ASN A 522 -11.31 0.49 14.45
C ASN A 522 -11.94 0.68 13.08
N SER A 523 -12.68 1.79 12.93
CA SER A 523 -13.25 2.17 11.65
C SER A 523 -13.30 3.68 11.46
N GLN A 524 -13.25 4.10 10.19
CA GLN A 524 -13.51 5.48 9.77
C GLN A 524 -14.99 5.60 9.40
N ASP A 525 -15.67 6.60 9.94
CA ASP A 525 -17.00 7.00 9.51
C ASP A 525 -16.87 8.30 8.71
N TRP A 526 -16.65 8.15 7.42
CA TRP A 526 -16.35 9.23 6.49
C TRP A 526 -17.05 8.97 5.17
N CYS A 527 -18.00 9.82 4.82
CA CYS A 527 -18.80 9.64 3.61
C CYS A 527 -18.08 10.08 2.34
N ASN A 528 -18.64 9.73 1.20
CA ASN A 528 -18.05 9.95 -0.11
C ASN A 528 -19.16 10.26 -1.14
N VAL A 529 -18.84 11.00 -2.19
CA VAL A 529 -19.64 11.09 -3.41
C VAL A 529 -18.89 10.36 -4.51
N GLY A 530 -19.46 9.26 -5.00
CA GLY A 530 -18.88 8.47 -6.08
C GLY A 530 -19.44 8.89 -7.44
N PHE A 531 -18.58 8.92 -8.44
CA PHE A 531 -18.92 9.31 -9.82
C PHE A 531 -18.54 8.20 -10.78
N LYS A 532 -19.49 7.72 -11.58
CA LYS A 532 -19.23 6.80 -12.68
C LYS A 532 -18.68 7.55 -13.90
N ARG A 533 -17.67 6.97 -14.57
CA ARG A 533 -17.05 7.46 -15.80
C ARG A 533 -16.84 6.30 -16.78
N PRO A 534 -16.71 6.55 -18.09
CA PRO A 534 -16.29 5.55 -19.04
C PRO A 534 -14.96 4.91 -18.61
N ALA A 535 -14.85 3.59 -18.71
CA ALA A 535 -13.66 2.84 -18.37
C ALA A 535 -12.99 2.31 -19.64
N LYS A 536 -11.72 2.63 -19.84
CA LYS A 536 -10.86 2.05 -20.87
C LYS A 536 -9.62 1.47 -20.21
N TYR A 537 -9.43 0.18 -20.37
CA TYR A 537 -8.24 -0.47 -19.84
C TYR A 537 -7.00 -0.10 -20.65
N ILE A 538 -5.96 0.32 -19.95
CA ILE A 538 -4.61 0.55 -20.47
C ILE A 538 -3.64 -0.05 -19.45
N ALA A 539 -2.83 -1.02 -19.84
CA ALA A 539 -1.93 -1.72 -18.94
C ALA A 539 -1.01 -0.75 -18.19
N GLY A 540 -0.93 -0.88 -16.86
CA GLY A 540 -0.11 -0.04 -15.98
C GLY A 540 -0.68 1.37 -15.71
N ILE A 541 -1.91 1.64 -16.11
CA ILE A 541 -2.67 2.86 -15.74
C ILE A 541 -3.87 2.44 -14.90
N GLN A 542 -4.24 3.27 -13.93
CA GLN A 542 -5.44 3.04 -13.12
C GLN A 542 -6.67 2.88 -14.00
N TYR A 543 -7.46 1.85 -13.70
CA TYR A 543 -8.66 1.42 -14.41
C TYR A 543 -9.88 1.52 -13.51
N ASP A 544 -10.06 2.66 -12.85
CA ASP A 544 -11.08 2.83 -11.81
C ASP A 544 -12.51 2.94 -12.38
N GLY A 545 -12.66 3.43 -13.61
CA GLY A 545 -13.99 3.65 -14.23
C GLY A 545 -14.80 4.74 -13.54
N GLY A 546 -14.14 5.63 -12.83
CA GLY A 546 -14.78 6.72 -12.08
C GLY A 546 -13.86 7.30 -11.02
N THR A 547 -14.45 7.85 -9.99
CA THR A 547 -13.71 8.40 -8.85
C THR A 547 -14.62 8.60 -7.64
N GLY A 548 -14.02 8.70 -6.46
CA GLY A 548 -14.67 9.12 -5.23
C GLY A 548 -14.17 10.48 -4.76
N ARG A 549 -15.07 11.32 -4.28
CA ARG A 549 -14.74 12.55 -3.59
C ARG A 549 -15.25 12.46 -2.15
N ARG A 550 -14.33 12.38 -1.20
CA ARG A 550 -14.68 12.37 0.22
C ARG A 550 -15.30 13.69 0.65
N ASP A 551 -16.19 13.63 1.61
CA ASP A 551 -16.68 14.82 2.30
C ASP A 551 -15.52 15.53 3.04
N PRO A 552 -15.68 16.80 3.45
CA PRO A 552 -14.68 17.50 4.25
C PRO A 552 -14.23 16.67 5.47
N LEU A 553 -12.95 16.73 5.82
CA LEU A 553 -12.41 15.94 6.93
C LEU A 553 -13.13 16.24 8.25
N ASP A 554 -13.52 17.49 8.46
CA ASP A 554 -14.23 17.90 9.70
C ASP A 554 -15.62 17.27 9.83
N GLU A 555 -16.19 16.69 8.77
CA GLU A 555 -17.45 15.94 8.82
C GLU A 555 -17.21 14.45 9.16
N SER A 556 -15.96 14.01 9.16
CA SER A 556 -15.59 12.63 9.51
C SER A 556 -15.42 12.42 11.00
N PHE A 557 -15.46 11.18 11.43
CA PHE A 557 -15.02 10.69 12.74
C PHE A 557 -14.67 9.20 12.64
N GLY A 558 -14.35 8.56 13.73
CA GLY A 558 -14.09 7.13 13.75
C GLY A 558 -14.67 6.45 14.97
N TRP A 559 -14.65 5.13 14.95
CA TRP A 559 -15.10 4.29 16.03
C TRP A 559 -14.01 3.30 16.42
N THR A 560 -13.90 3.05 17.74
CA THR A 560 -13.39 1.79 18.26
C THR A 560 -14.60 1.04 18.80
N THR A 561 -14.88 -0.13 18.25
CA THR A 561 -16.08 -0.92 18.59
C THR A 561 -15.66 -2.25 19.19
N ALA A 562 -16.27 -2.64 20.32
CA ALA A 562 -16.14 -3.95 20.93
C ALA A 562 -17.44 -4.75 20.75
N ILE A 563 -17.31 -5.95 20.18
CA ILE A 563 -18.42 -6.77 19.74
C ILE A 563 -18.27 -8.16 20.38
N ASP A 564 -19.33 -8.69 20.96
CA ASP A 564 -19.34 -10.06 21.46
C ASP A 564 -19.11 -11.05 20.33
N ALA A 565 -18.08 -11.88 20.48
CA ALA A 565 -17.64 -12.81 19.42
C ALA A 565 -18.64 -13.93 19.13
N THR A 566 -19.58 -14.17 20.03
CA THR A 566 -20.57 -15.25 19.92
C THR A 566 -21.92 -14.75 19.39
N SER A 567 -22.40 -13.61 19.95
CA SER A 567 -23.73 -13.08 19.62
C SER A 567 -23.73 -12.00 18.55
N GLY A 568 -22.61 -11.27 18.37
CA GLY A 568 -22.54 -10.10 17.51
C GLY A 568 -23.04 -8.80 18.17
N ASP A 569 -23.37 -8.84 19.47
CA ASP A 569 -23.82 -7.65 20.19
C ASP A 569 -22.69 -6.66 20.39
N ILE A 570 -22.94 -5.38 20.12
CA ILE A 570 -22.01 -4.32 20.47
C ILE A 570 -22.08 -4.10 21.97
N LYS A 571 -20.94 -4.34 22.67
CA LYS A 571 -20.84 -4.15 24.13
C LYS A 571 -20.50 -2.71 24.47
N TRP A 572 -19.59 -2.08 23.72
CA TRP A 572 -19.28 -0.66 23.84
C TRP A 572 -18.74 -0.09 22.53
N ARG A 573 -18.81 1.22 22.41
CA ARG A 573 -18.23 1.98 21.31
C ARG A 573 -17.63 3.28 21.83
N TYR A 574 -16.40 3.55 21.43
CA TYR A 574 -15.79 4.87 21.57
C TYR A 574 -15.93 5.61 20.25
N ARG A 575 -16.48 6.82 20.29
CA ARG A 575 -16.53 7.74 19.14
C ARG A 575 -15.40 8.75 19.27
N SER A 576 -14.52 8.82 18.25
CA SER A 576 -13.48 9.84 18.21
C SER A 576 -14.06 11.24 18.02
N PRO A 577 -13.31 12.31 18.37
CA PRO A 577 -13.69 13.67 18.01
C PRO A 577 -13.85 13.83 16.50
N GLN A 578 -14.66 14.84 16.13
CA GLN A 578 -14.91 15.18 14.72
C GLN A 578 -13.63 15.55 13.98
N GLY A 579 -13.49 15.09 12.74
CA GLY A 579 -12.29 15.22 11.91
C GLY A 579 -11.16 14.29 12.30
N ILE A 580 -11.40 13.24 13.11
CA ILE A 580 -10.39 12.30 13.58
C ILE A 580 -10.85 10.86 13.32
N PRO A 581 -10.73 10.34 12.09
CA PRO A 581 -10.97 8.92 11.81
C PRO A 581 -10.05 7.98 12.63
N MET A 582 -10.49 6.73 12.86
CA MET A 582 -9.73 5.71 13.57
C MET A 582 -9.13 4.69 12.58
N LEU A 583 -7.79 4.58 12.53
CA LEU A 583 -7.07 3.69 11.60
C LEU A 583 -6.02 2.79 12.28
N GLY A 584 -5.60 3.13 13.49
CA GLY A 584 -4.56 2.40 14.20
C GLY A 584 -4.91 0.93 14.41
N ALA A 585 -3.90 0.08 14.49
CA ALA A 585 -4.10 -1.30 14.89
C ALA A 585 -4.68 -1.37 16.31
N VAL A 586 -5.50 -2.39 16.56
CA VAL A 586 -6.11 -2.66 17.86
C VAL A 586 -5.41 -3.86 18.48
N THR A 587 -4.96 -3.73 19.74
CA THR A 587 -4.16 -4.77 20.41
C THR A 587 -4.66 -4.98 21.84
N PRO A 588 -5.57 -5.95 22.08
CA PRO A 588 -6.03 -6.32 23.42
C PRO A 588 -4.99 -7.16 24.16
N THR A 589 -5.00 -7.09 25.50
CA THR A 589 -4.09 -7.84 26.37
C THR A 589 -4.78 -8.48 27.55
N ALA A 590 -4.09 -9.42 28.21
CA ALA A 590 -4.55 -10.02 29.46
C ALA A 590 -4.63 -9.03 30.63
N GLY A 591 -3.95 -7.87 30.55
CA GLY A 591 -4.09 -6.76 31.50
C GLY A 591 -5.40 -6.00 31.40
N ASN A 592 -6.37 -6.49 30.62
CA ASN A 592 -7.66 -5.88 30.36
C ASN A 592 -7.57 -4.47 29.76
N VAL A 593 -6.55 -4.23 28.94
CA VAL A 593 -6.36 -3.00 28.19
C VAL A 593 -6.33 -3.26 26.68
N VAL A 594 -6.73 -2.25 25.91
CA VAL A 594 -6.66 -2.25 24.43
C VAL A 594 -5.82 -1.07 24.01
N PHE A 595 -4.70 -1.36 23.34
CA PHE A 595 -3.83 -0.36 22.73
C PHE A 595 -4.27 -0.05 21.30
N THR A 596 -4.30 1.23 20.93
CA THR A 596 -4.63 1.67 19.57
C THR A 596 -4.16 3.10 19.30
N GLY A 597 -4.57 3.67 18.15
CA GLY A 597 -4.26 5.05 17.82
C GLY A 597 -5.19 5.66 16.78
N ASP A 598 -5.16 6.99 16.68
CA ASP A 598 -6.02 7.77 15.79
C ASP A 598 -5.24 8.55 14.71
N THR A 599 -5.98 9.19 13.81
CA THR A 599 -5.40 9.98 12.71
C THR A 599 -4.98 11.41 13.10
N ALA A 600 -5.24 11.84 14.34
CA ALA A 600 -4.68 13.07 14.90
C ALA A 600 -3.35 12.84 15.64
N GLY A 601 -2.86 11.61 15.63
CA GLY A 601 -1.56 11.25 16.20
C GLY A 601 -1.62 10.83 17.67
N TYR A 602 -2.78 10.52 18.22
CA TYR A 602 -2.85 10.06 19.60
C TYR A 602 -2.77 8.54 19.71
N PHE A 603 -1.79 8.07 20.45
CA PHE A 603 -1.76 6.74 21.03
C PHE A 603 -2.77 6.70 22.19
N LEU A 604 -3.67 5.71 22.18
CA LEU A 604 -4.78 5.56 23.09
C LEU A 604 -4.71 4.20 23.78
N VAL A 605 -5.06 4.16 25.08
CA VAL A 605 -5.26 2.93 25.82
C VAL A 605 -6.67 2.95 26.39
N PHE A 606 -7.44 1.90 26.07
CA PHE A 606 -8.79 1.73 26.58
C PHE A 606 -8.84 0.62 27.62
N ASN A 607 -9.78 0.72 28.56
CA ASN A 607 -10.26 -0.41 29.31
C ASN A 607 -10.98 -1.38 28.34
N ALA A 608 -10.53 -2.63 28.27
CA ALA A 608 -11.03 -3.59 27.29
C ALA A 608 -12.52 -3.94 27.50
N THR A 609 -13.02 -3.87 28.74
CA THR A 609 -14.38 -4.25 29.11
C THR A 609 -15.37 -3.08 28.97
N SER A 610 -14.96 -1.84 29.34
CA SER A 610 -15.87 -0.69 29.38
C SER A 610 -15.71 0.30 28.22
N GLY A 611 -14.53 0.32 27.55
CA GLY A 611 -14.20 1.30 26.51
C GLY A 611 -13.75 2.67 27.05
N ASP A 612 -13.54 2.80 28.37
CA ASP A 612 -13.03 4.03 28.97
C ASP A 612 -11.59 4.29 28.54
N VAL A 613 -11.27 5.55 28.20
CA VAL A 613 -9.91 5.98 27.87
C VAL A 613 -9.08 6.10 29.14
N LEU A 614 -8.08 5.24 29.28
CA LEU A 614 -7.16 5.19 30.43
C LEU A 614 -5.91 6.06 30.20
N TYR A 615 -5.45 6.18 28.96
CA TYR A 615 -4.24 6.91 28.60
C TYR A 615 -4.33 7.51 27.20
N ARG A 616 -3.68 8.66 27.03
CA ARG A 616 -3.61 9.37 25.76
C ARG A 616 -2.27 10.10 25.64
N PHE A 617 -1.57 9.87 24.52
CA PHE A 617 -0.29 10.51 24.22
C PHE A 617 -0.21 10.94 22.77
N ASN A 618 0.17 12.19 22.48
CA ASN A 618 0.33 12.67 21.12
C ASN A 618 1.73 12.31 20.59
N THR A 619 1.79 11.49 19.55
CA THR A 619 3.04 11.02 18.92
C THR A 619 3.54 11.94 17.81
N GLY A 620 2.74 12.93 17.39
CA GLY A 620 3.05 13.89 16.33
C GLY A 620 2.71 13.45 14.91
N GLY A 621 2.50 12.16 14.65
CA GLY A 621 2.16 11.62 13.32
C GLY A 621 0.91 10.74 13.37
N VAL A 622 0.28 10.50 12.22
CA VAL A 622 -0.87 9.59 12.11
C VAL A 622 -0.51 8.19 12.60
N LEU A 623 -1.39 7.58 13.37
CA LEU A 623 -1.27 6.19 13.80
C LEU A 623 -2.10 5.28 12.88
N GLY A 624 -1.52 4.87 11.78
CA GLY A 624 -2.14 3.97 10.80
C GLY A 624 -1.39 2.64 10.63
N GLY A 625 -0.26 2.50 11.32
CA GLY A 625 0.56 1.29 11.36
C GLY A 625 0.18 0.36 12.51
N GLY A 626 1.04 -0.64 12.74
CA GLY A 626 0.88 -1.62 13.80
C GLY A 626 1.11 -1.03 15.19
N VAL A 627 0.40 -1.61 16.18
CA VAL A 627 0.69 -1.45 17.60
C VAL A 627 0.97 -2.85 18.14
N ALA A 628 2.13 -3.06 18.73
CA ALA A 628 2.56 -4.35 19.25
C ALA A 628 2.98 -4.25 20.72
N THR A 629 2.70 -5.29 21.51
CA THR A 629 3.20 -5.38 22.89
C THR A 629 3.98 -6.67 23.08
N TYR A 630 5.09 -6.57 23.76
CA TYR A 630 6.10 -7.63 23.93
C TYR A 630 6.86 -7.44 25.24
N SER A 631 7.74 -8.40 25.56
CA SER A 631 8.57 -8.34 26.77
C SER A 631 10.05 -8.42 26.41
N VAL A 632 10.85 -7.57 27.04
CA VAL A 632 12.33 -7.65 27.00
C VAL A 632 12.85 -7.71 28.43
N LYS A 633 13.62 -8.74 28.74
CA LYS A 633 14.18 -8.96 30.08
C LYS A 633 13.12 -8.89 31.19
N GLY A 634 11.94 -9.46 30.95
CA GLY A 634 10.83 -9.51 31.87
C GLY A 634 10.04 -8.22 32.06
N ARG A 635 10.33 -7.16 31.29
CA ARG A 635 9.56 -5.90 31.29
C ARG A 635 8.69 -5.82 30.04
N GLN A 636 7.42 -5.47 30.23
CA GLN A 636 6.48 -5.23 29.11
C GLN A 636 6.71 -3.87 28.46
N PHE A 637 6.70 -3.85 27.14
CA PHE A 637 6.75 -2.65 26.30
C PHE A 637 5.60 -2.64 25.29
N VAL A 638 5.30 -1.45 24.76
CA VAL A 638 4.37 -1.24 23.66
C VAL A 638 5.06 -0.42 22.58
N ALA A 639 5.18 -0.99 21.37
CA ALA A 639 5.68 -0.28 20.19
C ALA A 639 4.52 0.30 19.38
N VAL A 640 4.67 1.54 18.97
CA VAL A 640 3.68 2.33 18.23
C VAL A 640 4.34 2.93 17.00
N MET A 641 3.72 2.73 15.84
CA MET A 641 4.19 3.23 14.55
C MET A 641 3.44 4.52 14.19
N SER A 642 4.16 5.65 14.19
CA SER A 642 3.64 7.00 13.95
C SER A 642 4.25 7.61 12.70
N GLY A 643 3.42 8.19 11.81
CA GLY A 643 3.89 8.80 10.55
C GLY A 643 2.71 9.11 9.62
N ASN A 644 2.97 9.21 8.32
CA ASN A 644 1.89 9.28 7.33
C ASN A 644 1.34 7.89 7.03
N THR A 645 0.05 7.77 6.78
CA THR A 645 -0.55 6.45 6.53
C THR A 645 -1.23 6.32 5.17
N SER A 646 -1.52 7.41 4.48
CA SER A 646 -2.31 7.40 3.24
C SER A 646 -2.15 8.71 2.46
N PHE A 647 -2.69 8.73 1.26
CA PHE A 647 -2.81 9.93 0.41
C PHE A 647 -3.84 10.96 0.95
N HIS A 648 -4.64 10.59 1.95
CA HIS A 648 -5.63 11.49 2.52
C HIS A 648 -4.98 12.45 3.50
N PRO A 649 -5.31 13.74 3.45
CA PRO A 649 -4.78 14.75 4.35
C PRO A 649 -5.48 14.64 5.72
N TYR A 650 -5.00 13.75 6.58
CA TYR A 650 -5.42 13.71 7.97
C TYR A 650 -4.86 14.92 8.76
N LYS A 651 -5.36 15.14 9.99
CA LYS A 651 -4.93 16.28 10.82
C LYS A 651 -3.46 16.23 11.23
N ALA A 652 -2.91 15.03 11.42
CA ALA A 652 -1.49 14.86 11.68
C ALA A 652 -0.76 14.45 10.40
N ALA A 653 0.49 14.90 10.28
CA ALA A 653 1.42 14.46 9.25
C ALA A 653 2.79 14.35 9.90
N GLY A 654 3.54 13.26 9.66
CA GLY A 654 4.82 13.02 10.31
C GLY A 654 5.76 12.18 9.46
N ALA A 655 7.05 12.23 9.79
CA ALA A 655 8.04 11.28 9.29
C ALA A 655 7.83 9.92 9.98
N ALA A 656 8.29 8.85 9.32
CA ALA A 656 8.26 7.49 9.88
C ALA A 656 8.99 7.45 11.23
N THR A 657 8.24 7.21 12.30
CA THR A 657 8.74 7.27 13.68
C THR A 657 8.27 6.04 14.47
N VAL A 658 9.19 5.39 15.14
CA VAL A 658 8.96 4.32 16.11
C VAL A 658 8.95 4.92 17.51
N LEU A 659 7.90 4.67 18.29
CA LEU A 659 7.86 5.01 19.72
C LEU A 659 7.70 3.72 20.52
N ILE A 660 8.45 3.61 21.62
CA ILE A 660 8.31 2.52 22.58
C ILE A 660 7.85 3.10 23.90
N PHE A 661 6.79 2.52 24.46
CA PHE A 661 6.23 2.88 25.77
C PHE A 661 6.48 1.75 26.76
N GLY A 662 6.62 2.13 28.05
CA GLY A 662 6.75 1.23 29.19
C GLY A 662 6.35 1.93 30.49
N LEU A 663 6.34 1.17 31.59
CA LEU A 663 6.13 1.67 32.96
C LEU A 663 7.44 2.15 33.54
#